data_746b9f51e1585681d276f0f2ac51c586
#
_entry.id   746b9f51e1585681d276f0f2ac51c586
#
_cell.length_a   1.000
_cell.length_b   1.000
_cell.length_c   1.000
_cell.angle_alpha   90.00
_cell.angle_beta   90.00
_cell.angle_gamma   90.00
#
_symmetry.space_group_name_H-M   'P 1'
#
loop_
_entity.id
_entity.type
_entity.pdbx_description
1 polymer ?
#
loop_
_entity_poly.entity_id
_entity_poly.type
_entity_poly.pdbx_seq_one_letter_code
_entity_poly.pdbx_strand_id
1 'polypeptide(L)'
;MIDREKEYYMKTDKIKNKLTSPASRRTLWDLGIILMIVTVAVLTAYSVNGIYPFGSQSIARGDMVQQTIPAGMYYVWDVLHGKANPFFTWNSGLGMNISGAVSLGALFSPLNLFLYFSTRSYLYQFVNILMILKMIAIAYAMYFYLRKYDTERIAYVIGSVLYAFGAASLVHFQIMLVMDAAFLLPLIMIGIDRIFEDRGSLFFIVFFTMAMMVNVYTGCITLIYLLLSAGARTFLEDDRDKAIKKKWILRLGVSVVVSLLLSAVIVLPALRSIMEAPRSGDGNFLNTYMTALQAQWSDYEWSMVERMCVNMALPVAAIIGFVILAARSSGYVKKYRGHIFVVIALLLSVIIPSVELLWHGGSRASWPVRFIYVISFVLIDFAMLLYQDHRDRESKPSKTSTDRWLSVVISLVVCIAAGRIFYKIYEAYCGQAAYATLGDGFLCLLVEAVFAGIYVFLLKSHRNRLAVLVVLCAQLAVTSVVSFAPNKENSTVFSSGYLEQANNVAKNMETETEAFERIKNTDYKIDHIHYPLVLGKQAISNYWHVISPDLQPNFSALGYSINWTQLLDAGGTIFSDTLLHIQYDLSYRELPGSMYRLCENIDNGNGEQIGLYQNNLELPFAIQTDTQELAASGEKFDTQNALYQAITGSSDTLIRDVSADINGSVYSTQVGAGRKVLYFYGTNSTEQPVSILVNGEQIYIPNSDTSENISYPKDFGNGLICLGSFENETVEVQFSGDVDASLLHLGWLDYDMLKSAAESIQKDNGDITLLKQKHAGVRLKIENVTKEYVFLPISYDKGWRCKVNGKKVTIRSIDGMMSVPVEKGSDSIVLKYSPSGRKAGIVISLITLLVCLAGAYLLKKGKITQDQKGIVILSSVAYEIFGIVYAVFVAVLFAVPVLYYLKGILISTQQ
;
A
#
# COMPACT_ATOMS: atom_id res chain seq x y z
N MET A 1 -17.27 -35.11 -38.01
CA MET A 1 -18.11 -34.69 -36.86
C MET A 1 -18.11 -35.77 -35.77
N ILE A 2 -18.38 -37.00 -36.12
CA ILE A 2 -18.49 -38.18 -35.20
C ILE A 2 -17.20 -38.42 -34.40
N ASP A 3 -16.00 -38.20 -34.96
CA ASP A 3 -14.73 -38.44 -34.27
C ASP A 3 -14.42 -37.29 -33.25
N ARG A 4 -14.83 -36.06 -33.53
CA ARG A 4 -14.69 -34.96 -32.59
C ARG A 4 -15.64 -35.10 -31.37
N GLU A 5 -16.85 -35.59 -31.60
CA GLU A 5 -17.76 -35.86 -30.49
C GLU A 5 -17.27 -37.04 -29.61
N LYS A 6 -16.75 -38.12 -30.22
CA LYS A 6 -16.13 -39.21 -29.44
C LYS A 6 -14.92 -38.76 -28.64
N GLU A 7 -14.08 -37.89 -29.18
CA GLU A 7 -12.91 -37.32 -28.47
C GLU A 7 -13.35 -36.39 -27.34
N TYR A 8 -14.40 -35.61 -27.52
CA TYR A 8 -15.00 -34.76 -26.50
C TYR A 8 -15.63 -35.57 -25.37
N TYR A 9 -16.41 -36.64 -25.69
CA TYR A 9 -16.97 -37.55 -24.69
C TYR A 9 -15.88 -38.32 -23.95
N MET A 10 -14.85 -38.80 -24.62
CA MET A 10 -13.71 -39.46 -23.95
C MET A 10 -12.92 -38.49 -23.04
N LYS A 11 -12.80 -37.22 -23.40
CA LYS A 11 -12.17 -36.19 -22.53
C LYS A 11 -13.05 -35.85 -21.35
N THR A 12 -14.36 -35.72 -21.54
CA THR A 12 -15.31 -35.47 -20.43
C THR A 12 -15.41 -36.64 -19.48
N ASP A 13 -15.41 -37.90 -19.96
CA ASP A 13 -15.39 -39.07 -19.09
C ASP A 13 -14.07 -39.24 -18.34
N LYS A 14 -12.93 -38.91 -18.95
CA LYS A 14 -11.63 -38.89 -18.25
C LYS A 14 -11.59 -37.84 -17.15
N ILE A 15 -12.15 -36.67 -17.38
CA ILE A 15 -12.28 -35.61 -16.38
C ILE A 15 -13.24 -36.03 -15.26
N LYS A 16 -14.39 -36.57 -15.62
CA LYS A 16 -15.40 -37.08 -14.67
C LYS A 16 -14.84 -38.17 -13.79
N ASN A 17 -14.16 -39.18 -14.37
CA ASN A 17 -13.50 -40.25 -13.65
C ASN A 17 -12.35 -39.78 -12.76
N LYS A 18 -11.62 -38.73 -13.18
CA LYS A 18 -10.58 -38.13 -12.37
C LYS A 18 -11.17 -37.35 -11.18
N LEU A 19 -12.27 -36.62 -11.36
CA LEU A 19 -12.98 -35.87 -10.31
C LEU A 19 -13.68 -36.83 -9.31
N THR A 20 -14.16 -38.01 -9.76
CA THR A 20 -14.85 -38.99 -8.91
C THR A 20 -13.91 -39.96 -8.24
N SER A 21 -12.59 -39.88 -8.50
CA SER A 21 -11.62 -40.77 -7.85
C SER A 21 -11.65 -40.59 -6.33
N PRO A 22 -11.41 -41.67 -5.55
CA PRO A 22 -11.37 -41.59 -4.09
C PRO A 22 -10.38 -40.54 -3.57
N ALA A 23 -9.26 -40.33 -4.25
CA ALA A 23 -8.27 -39.33 -3.90
C ALA A 23 -8.80 -37.90 -4.11
N SER A 24 -9.50 -37.63 -5.22
CA SER A 24 -10.10 -36.33 -5.49
C SER A 24 -11.24 -36.00 -4.53
N ARG A 25 -12.09 -36.98 -4.22
CA ARG A 25 -13.15 -36.83 -3.20
C ARG A 25 -12.57 -36.48 -1.84
N ARG A 26 -11.49 -37.14 -1.41
CA ARG A 26 -10.81 -36.79 -0.14
C ARG A 26 -10.27 -35.38 -0.13
N THR A 27 -9.65 -34.92 -1.23
CA THR A 27 -9.18 -33.55 -1.38
C THR A 27 -10.33 -32.53 -1.29
N LEU A 28 -11.46 -32.81 -1.96
CA LEU A 28 -12.64 -31.92 -1.88
C LEU A 28 -13.20 -31.82 -0.46
N TRP A 29 -13.21 -32.95 0.28
CA TRP A 29 -13.59 -32.93 1.69
C TRP A 29 -12.66 -32.09 2.55
N ASP A 30 -11.34 -32.16 2.36
CA ASP A 30 -10.39 -31.35 3.12
C ASP A 30 -10.57 -29.85 2.80
N LEU A 31 -10.73 -29.50 1.51
CA LEU A 31 -11.01 -28.13 1.11
C LEU A 31 -12.34 -27.62 1.67
N GLY A 32 -13.38 -28.49 1.72
CA GLY A 32 -14.66 -28.17 2.36
C GLY A 32 -14.52 -27.89 3.86
N ILE A 33 -13.72 -28.70 4.57
CA ILE A 33 -13.42 -28.49 5.99
C ILE A 33 -12.67 -27.19 6.22
N ILE A 34 -11.64 -26.88 5.41
CA ILE A 34 -10.90 -25.63 5.47
C ILE A 34 -11.84 -24.43 5.23
N LEU A 35 -12.67 -24.50 4.18
CA LEU A 35 -13.68 -23.48 3.88
C LEU A 35 -14.58 -23.22 5.08
N MET A 36 -15.12 -24.31 5.66
CA MET A 36 -16.00 -24.22 6.83
C MET A 36 -15.31 -23.60 8.03
N ILE A 37 -14.10 -24.03 8.39
CA ILE A 37 -13.36 -23.49 9.54
C ILE A 37 -13.06 -22.01 9.36
N VAL A 38 -12.52 -21.61 8.20
CA VAL A 38 -12.18 -20.21 7.91
C VAL A 38 -13.44 -19.33 7.97
N THR A 39 -14.50 -19.78 7.30
CA THR A 39 -15.75 -19.00 7.23
C THR A 39 -16.39 -18.89 8.62
N VAL A 40 -16.51 -19.98 9.37
CA VAL A 40 -17.13 -19.97 10.71
C VAL A 40 -16.32 -19.10 11.67
N ALA A 41 -14.99 -19.23 11.70
CA ALA A 41 -14.16 -18.45 12.62
C ALA A 41 -14.27 -16.93 12.34
N VAL A 42 -14.17 -16.53 11.06
CA VAL A 42 -14.26 -15.11 10.69
C VAL A 42 -15.68 -14.57 10.88
N LEU A 43 -16.72 -15.30 10.50
CA LEU A 43 -18.11 -14.86 10.69
C LEU A 43 -18.47 -14.78 12.19
N THR A 44 -17.93 -15.65 13.04
CA THR A 44 -18.06 -15.52 14.50
C THR A 44 -17.45 -14.19 14.97
N ALA A 45 -16.24 -13.87 14.52
CA ALA A 45 -15.60 -12.59 14.85
C ALA A 45 -16.40 -11.38 14.35
N TYR A 46 -16.94 -11.46 13.14
CA TYR A 46 -17.80 -10.41 12.58
C TYR A 46 -19.08 -10.23 13.39
N SER A 47 -19.73 -11.35 13.77
CA SER A 47 -20.95 -11.31 14.60
C SER A 47 -20.71 -10.67 15.97
N VAL A 48 -19.60 -11.03 16.64
CA VAL A 48 -19.26 -10.49 17.95
C VAL A 48 -18.93 -9.00 17.89
N ASN A 49 -18.24 -8.57 16.83
CA ASN A 49 -17.78 -7.20 16.66
C ASN A 49 -18.79 -6.30 15.90
N GLY A 50 -19.97 -6.80 15.54
CA GLY A 50 -20.97 -6.03 14.80
C GLY A 50 -20.53 -5.65 13.39
N ILE A 51 -19.62 -6.44 12.78
CA ILE A 51 -19.11 -6.20 11.42
C ILE A 51 -20.11 -6.74 10.39
N TYR A 52 -20.26 -6.05 9.26
CA TYR A 52 -21.10 -6.48 8.17
C TYR A 52 -20.82 -7.95 7.77
N PRO A 53 -21.84 -8.83 7.59
CA PRO A 53 -23.27 -8.54 7.47
C PRO A 53 -24.06 -8.54 8.82
N PHE A 54 -23.43 -8.67 9.95
CA PHE A 54 -24.10 -8.79 11.27
C PHE A 54 -24.33 -7.44 11.95
N GLY A 55 -23.76 -6.36 11.43
CA GLY A 55 -23.93 -4.99 11.92
C GLY A 55 -23.45 -3.98 10.89
N SER A 56 -23.34 -2.72 11.31
CA SER A 56 -22.89 -1.60 10.45
C SER A 56 -21.37 -1.41 10.42
N GLN A 57 -20.64 -2.08 11.31
CA GLN A 57 -19.18 -1.93 11.38
C GLN A 57 -18.47 -2.60 10.20
N SER A 58 -17.24 -2.16 9.93
CA SER A 58 -16.34 -2.76 8.94
C SER A 58 -15.00 -3.13 9.59
N ILE A 59 -14.25 -4.04 8.94
CA ILE A 59 -12.85 -4.29 9.29
C ILE A 59 -11.94 -3.12 8.89
N ALA A 60 -12.44 -2.19 8.10
CA ALA A 60 -11.67 -1.09 7.54
C ALA A 60 -11.15 -0.16 8.65
N ARG A 61 -9.83 0.03 8.70
CA ARG A 61 -9.13 0.94 9.62
C ARG A 61 -7.75 1.29 9.09
N GLY A 62 -7.17 2.39 9.53
CA GLY A 62 -5.82 2.84 9.17
C GLY A 62 -5.58 2.87 7.66
N ASP A 63 -4.48 2.30 7.20
CA ASP A 63 -4.12 2.24 5.77
C ASP A 63 -5.19 1.61 4.86
N MET A 64 -6.08 0.79 5.42
CA MET A 64 -7.18 0.23 4.64
C MET A 64 -8.16 1.32 4.23
N VAL A 65 -8.48 2.23 5.13
CA VAL A 65 -9.37 3.39 4.88
C VAL A 65 -8.70 4.37 3.92
N GLN A 66 -7.43 4.67 4.16
CA GLN A 66 -6.71 5.70 3.41
C GLN A 66 -6.28 5.25 2.01
N GLN A 67 -5.93 3.98 1.81
CA GLN A 67 -5.27 3.51 0.60
C GLN A 67 -5.93 2.25 0.00
N THR A 68 -6.09 1.18 0.81
CA THR A 68 -6.48 -0.12 0.27
C THR A 68 -7.87 -0.09 -0.34
N ILE A 69 -8.86 0.55 0.31
CA ILE A 69 -10.22 0.64 -0.20
C ILE A 69 -10.30 1.67 -1.34
N PRO A 70 -9.91 2.93 -1.18
CA PRO A 70 -10.05 3.90 -2.27
C PRO A 70 -9.22 3.52 -3.50
N ALA A 71 -7.92 3.29 -3.33
CA ALA A 71 -7.00 3.03 -4.44
C ALA A 71 -6.99 1.56 -4.90
N GLY A 72 -7.09 0.61 -3.97
CA GLY A 72 -7.02 -0.82 -4.25
C GLY A 72 -8.36 -1.47 -4.61
N MET A 73 -9.50 -0.84 -4.30
CA MET A 73 -10.83 -1.36 -4.63
C MET A 73 -11.64 -0.43 -5.52
N TYR A 74 -11.95 0.81 -5.12
CA TYR A 74 -12.75 1.72 -5.96
C TYR A 74 -12.06 2.03 -7.29
N TYR A 75 -10.81 2.44 -7.25
CA TYR A 75 -10.07 2.72 -8.49
C TYR A 75 -9.87 1.48 -9.36
N VAL A 76 -9.56 0.34 -8.75
CA VAL A 76 -9.42 -0.94 -9.48
C VAL A 76 -10.75 -1.36 -10.11
N TRP A 77 -11.85 -1.17 -9.41
CA TRP A 77 -13.18 -1.41 -9.96
C TRP A 77 -13.45 -0.52 -11.20
N ASP A 78 -13.12 0.77 -11.10
CA ASP A 78 -13.25 1.71 -12.22
C ASP A 78 -12.39 1.28 -13.43
N VAL A 79 -11.16 0.79 -13.19
CA VAL A 79 -10.29 0.24 -14.25
C VAL A 79 -10.89 -1.03 -14.87
N LEU A 80 -11.37 -1.97 -14.06
CA LEU A 80 -11.97 -3.23 -14.54
C LEU A 80 -13.22 -2.98 -15.38
N HIS A 81 -13.97 -1.90 -15.12
CA HIS A 81 -15.15 -1.50 -15.89
C HIS A 81 -14.83 -0.49 -17.02
N GLY A 82 -13.55 -0.25 -17.30
CA GLY A 82 -13.11 0.62 -18.40
C GLY A 82 -13.36 2.12 -18.18
N LYS A 83 -13.58 2.54 -16.94
CA LYS A 83 -13.81 3.94 -16.55
C LYS A 83 -12.51 4.69 -16.23
N ALA A 84 -11.45 4.01 -15.82
CA ALA A 84 -10.17 4.58 -15.44
C ALA A 84 -8.99 3.92 -16.18
N ASN A 85 -7.81 4.56 -16.15
CA ASN A 85 -6.57 4.06 -16.76
C ASN A 85 -5.68 3.46 -15.68
N PRO A 86 -5.09 2.26 -15.86
CA PRO A 86 -4.27 1.62 -14.82
C PRO A 86 -2.94 2.33 -14.50
N PHE A 87 -2.48 3.26 -15.34
CA PHE A 87 -1.19 3.94 -15.20
C PHE A 87 -1.29 5.44 -14.94
N PHE A 88 -2.47 6.01 -15.08
CA PHE A 88 -2.69 7.44 -14.99
C PHE A 88 -4.09 7.75 -14.47
N THR A 89 -4.21 8.69 -13.55
CA THR A 89 -5.51 9.12 -13.01
C THR A 89 -5.73 10.61 -13.19
N TRP A 90 -6.97 11.00 -13.49
CA TRP A 90 -7.46 12.38 -13.43
C TRP A 90 -8.07 12.73 -12.05
N ASN A 91 -8.37 11.71 -11.25
CA ASN A 91 -9.08 11.87 -9.98
C ASN A 91 -8.17 12.30 -8.82
N SER A 92 -6.93 12.65 -9.09
CA SER A 92 -5.96 13.07 -8.08
C SER A 92 -4.96 14.06 -8.68
N GLY A 93 -4.58 15.07 -7.92
CA GLY A 93 -3.71 16.14 -8.38
C GLY A 93 -4.32 16.84 -9.58
N LEU A 94 -3.50 17.27 -10.52
CA LEU A 94 -3.95 17.82 -11.80
C LEU A 94 -3.81 16.77 -12.93
N GLY A 95 -4.04 15.51 -12.62
CA GLY A 95 -3.71 14.36 -13.46
C GLY A 95 -2.29 13.87 -13.21
N MET A 96 -2.13 12.62 -12.79
CA MET A 96 -0.84 12.10 -12.37
C MET A 96 -0.58 10.65 -12.72
N ASN A 97 0.70 10.31 -12.75
CA ASN A 97 1.21 8.95 -12.91
C ASN A 97 1.00 8.13 -11.64
N ILE A 98 0.41 6.96 -11.77
CA ILE A 98 0.20 6.02 -10.67
C ILE A 98 0.85 4.65 -10.92
N SER A 99 1.85 4.58 -11.80
CA SER A 99 2.48 3.32 -12.21
C SER A 99 3.15 2.56 -11.05
N GLY A 100 3.62 3.25 -10.02
CA GLY A 100 4.19 2.65 -8.80
C GLY A 100 3.21 2.51 -7.65
N ALA A 101 1.96 2.89 -7.84
CA ALA A 101 0.96 2.94 -6.78
C ALA A 101 0.36 1.56 -6.46
N VAL A 102 -0.26 1.47 -5.30
CA VAL A 102 -0.97 0.27 -4.80
C VAL A 102 -2.04 -0.22 -5.78
N SER A 103 -2.73 0.70 -6.47
CA SER A 103 -3.81 0.37 -7.41
C SER A 103 -3.34 -0.49 -8.59
N LEU A 104 -2.17 -0.22 -9.16
CA LEU A 104 -1.64 -1.02 -10.26
C LEU A 104 -1.37 -2.46 -9.83
N GLY A 105 -0.74 -2.64 -8.67
CA GLY A 105 -0.52 -3.97 -8.09
C GLY A 105 -1.81 -4.69 -7.74
N ALA A 106 -2.76 -3.99 -7.12
CA ALA A 106 -4.06 -4.53 -6.77
C ALA A 106 -4.87 -5.02 -7.99
N LEU A 107 -4.71 -4.40 -9.16
CA LEU A 107 -5.32 -4.84 -10.42
C LEU A 107 -4.84 -6.23 -10.85
N PHE A 108 -3.57 -6.58 -10.55
CA PHE A 108 -2.99 -7.88 -10.91
C PHE A 108 -3.17 -8.95 -9.82
N SER A 109 -3.74 -8.61 -8.67
CA SER A 109 -4.14 -9.60 -7.68
C SER A 109 -5.28 -10.47 -8.23
N PRO A 110 -5.11 -11.80 -8.34
CA PRO A 110 -6.16 -12.65 -8.89
C PRO A 110 -7.43 -12.64 -8.03
N LEU A 111 -7.30 -12.35 -6.75
CA LEU A 111 -8.42 -12.31 -5.81
C LEU A 111 -9.21 -10.99 -5.92
N ASN A 112 -8.58 -9.92 -6.35
CA ASN A 112 -9.26 -8.65 -6.60
C ASN A 112 -10.11 -8.67 -7.88
N LEU A 113 -9.97 -9.67 -8.74
CA LEU A 113 -10.88 -9.86 -9.87
C LEU A 113 -12.34 -10.09 -9.42
N PHE A 114 -12.57 -10.53 -8.19
CA PHE A 114 -13.92 -10.62 -7.62
C PHE A 114 -14.60 -9.26 -7.48
N LEU A 115 -13.86 -8.15 -7.43
CA LEU A 115 -14.41 -6.79 -7.46
C LEU A 115 -15.26 -6.52 -8.70
N TYR A 116 -14.95 -7.17 -9.82
CA TYR A 116 -15.72 -7.05 -11.07
C TYR A 116 -17.20 -7.41 -10.88
N PHE A 117 -17.50 -8.33 -9.99
CA PHE A 117 -18.87 -8.81 -9.74
C PHE A 117 -19.61 -7.99 -8.67
N SER A 118 -18.94 -7.01 -8.03
CA SER A 118 -19.55 -6.10 -7.08
C SER A 118 -20.11 -4.86 -7.79
N THR A 119 -21.01 -4.13 -7.13
CA THR A 119 -21.39 -2.77 -7.54
C THR A 119 -20.47 -1.77 -6.86
N ARG A 120 -20.24 -0.61 -7.50
CA ARG A 120 -19.34 0.42 -6.97
C ARG A 120 -19.76 0.90 -5.58
N SER A 121 -21.06 1.15 -5.38
CA SER A 121 -21.63 1.59 -4.10
C SER A 121 -21.53 0.55 -2.97
N TYR A 122 -21.25 -0.72 -3.30
CA TYR A 122 -21.16 -1.81 -2.34
C TYR A 122 -19.72 -2.15 -1.95
N LEU A 123 -18.71 -1.54 -2.59
CA LEU A 123 -17.29 -1.88 -2.40
C LEU A 123 -16.83 -1.71 -0.96
N TYR A 124 -17.36 -0.72 -0.26
CA TYR A 124 -17.07 -0.47 1.14
C TYR A 124 -17.44 -1.68 2.04
N GLN A 125 -18.60 -2.28 1.84
CA GLN A 125 -19.00 -3.49 2.57
C GLN A 125 -18.34 -4.74 2.00
N PHE A 126 -18.05 -4.76 0.70
CA PHE A 126 -17.45 -5.90 0.01
C PHE A 126 -16.04 -6.24 0.53
N VAL A 127 -15.34 -5.29 1.14
CA VAL A 127 -14.03 -5.52 1.76
C VAL A 127 -14.09 -6.65 2.80
N ASN A 128 -15.17 -6.74 3.57
CA ASN A 128 -15.37 -7.78 4.58
C ASN A 128 -15.49 -9.18 3.94
N ILE A 129 -16.16 -9.26 2.79
CA ILE A 129 -16.28 -10.51 2.00
C ILE A 129 -14.94 -10.86 1.35
N LEU A 130 -14.27 -9.87 0.75
CA LEU A 130 -12.98 -10.05 0.09
C LEU A 130 -11.93 -10.58 1.07
N MET A 131 -11.97 -10.14 2.34
CA MET A 131 -11.12 -10.66 3.40
C MET A 131 -11.27 -12.16 3.58
N ILE A 132 -12.50 -12.66 3.69
CA ILE A 132 -12.78 -14.10 3.83
C ILE A 132 -12.26 -14.86 2.61
N LEU A 133 -12.53 -14.35 1.40
CA LEU A 133 -12.08 -14.99 0.15
C LEU A 133 -10.55 -15.08 0.08
N LYS A 134 -9.83 -14.02 0.48
CA LYS A 134 -8.37 -14.03 0.55
C LYS A 134 -7.86 -15.04 1.56
N MET A 135 -8.43 -15.12 2.75
CA MET A 135 -8.02 -16.10 3.78
C MET A 135 -8.25 -17.54 3.31
N ILE A 136 -9.37 -17.83 2.65
CA ILE A 136 -9.64 -19.16 2.07
C ILE A 136 -8.59 -19.50 0.99
N ALA A 137 -8.26 -18.55 0.12
CA ALA A 137 -7.27 -18.75 -0.93
C ALA A 137 -5.87 -19.01 -0.35
N ILE A 138 -5.47 -18.28 0.69
CA ILE A 138 -4.21 -18.50 1.43
C ILE A 138 -4.18 -19.91 2.02
N ALA A 139 -5.26 -20.33 2.69
CA ALA A 139 -5.36 -21.67 3.25
C ALA A 139 -5.26 -22.77 2.17
N TYR A 140 -5.93 -22.58 1.03
CA TYR A 140 -5.88 -23.53 -0.08
C TYR A 140 -4.49 -23.62 -0.70
N ALA A 141 -3.82 -22.49 -0.90
CA ALA A 141 -2.46 -22.47 -1.43
C ALA A 141 -1.51 -23.25 -0.50
N MET A 142 -1.60 -23.01 0.80
CA MET A 142 -0.80 -23.71 1.79
C MET A 142 -1.16 -25.19 1.88
N TYR A 143 -2.43 -25.57 1.80
CA TYR A 143 -2.88 -26.96 1.76
C TYR A 143 -2.24 -27.74 0.60
N PHE A 144 -2.23 -27.15 -0.60
CA PHE A 144 -1.60 -27.81 -1.76
C PHE A 144 -0.09 -27.94 -1.59
N TYR A 145 0.56 -26.97 -0.95
CA TYR A 145 1.98 -27.04 -0.65
C TYR A 145 2.30 -28.13 0.37
N LEU A 146 1.56 -28.20 1.48
CA LEU A 146 1.80 -29.17 2.56
C LEU A 146 1.59 -30.64 2.14
N ARG A 147 0.85 -30.88 1.08
CA ARG A 147 0.65 -32.24 0.52
C ARG A 147 1.92 -32.92 -0.01
N LYS A 148 3.03 -32.22 -0.05
CA LYS A 148 4.34 -32.82 -0.36
C LYS A 148 4.82 -33.75 0.76
N TYR A 149 4.37 -33.50 1.99
CA TYR A 149 4.69 -34.32 3.14
C TYR A 149 3.83 -35.56 3.20
N ASP A 150 4.41 -36.70 3.60
CA ASP A 150 3.66 -37.93 3.87
C ASP A 150 3.19 -37.94 5.31
N THR A 151 2.12 -37.20 5.60
CA THR A 151 1.54 -37.05 6.95
C THR A 151 0.03 -37.33 6.93
N GLU A 152 -0.59 -37.24 8.10
CA GLU A 152 -2.05 -37.36 8.19
C GLU A 152 -2.75 -36.16 7.58
N ARG A 153 -3.90 -36.37 6.93
CA ARG A 153 -4.70 -35.32 6.28
C ARG A 153 -5.08 -34.18 7.21
N ILE A 154 -5.35 -34.50 8.49
CA ILE A 154 -5.66 -33.45 9.49
C ILE A 154 -4.51 -32.48 9.71
N ALA A 155 -3.27 -32.94 9.60
CA ALA A 155 -2.10 -32.04 9.72
C ALA A 155 -2.05 -31.03 8.59
N TYR A 156 -2.40 -31.41 7.34
CA TYR A 156 -2.50 -30.45 6.24
C TYR A 156 -3.56 -29.40 6.51
N VAL A 157 -4.75 -29.80 7.02
CA VAL A 157 -5.84 -28.87 7.36
C VAL A 157 -5.39 -27.90 8.45
N ILE A 158 -4.82 -28.40 9.55
CA ILE A 158 -4.34 -27.56 10.66
C ILE A 158 -3.28 -26.58 10.17
N GLY A 159 -2.23 -27.05 9.49
CA GLY A 159 -1.15 -26.18 9.00
C GLY A 159 -1.64 -25.13 8.03
N SER A 160 -2.55 -25.48 7.12
CA SER A 160 -3.10 -24.53 6.15
C SER A 160 -3.94 -23.45 6.80
N VAL A 161 -4.76 -23.83 7.76
CA VAL A 161 -5.63 -22.88 8.45
C VAL A 161 -4.82 -21.97 9.38
N LEU A 162 -3.85 -22.51 10.11
CA LEU A 162 -2.93 -21.70 10.92
C LEU A 162 -2.15 -20.69 10.07
N TYR A 163 -1.75 -21.05 8.87
CA TYR A 163 -1.10 -20.13 7.96
C TYR A 163 -2.04 -18.98 7.52
N ALA A 164 -3.29 -19.32 7.18
CA ALA A 164 -4.29 -18.33 6.78
C ALA A 164 -4.68 -17.36 7.91
N PHE A 165 -4.65 -17.83 9.15
CA PHE A 165 -4.90 -17.02 10.34
C PHE A 165 -3.61 -16.48 10.99
N GLY A 166 -2.49 -16.53 10.28
CA GLY A 166 -1.26 -15.87 10.72
C GLY A 166 -1.35 -14.35 10.69
N ALA A 167 -0.32 -13.70 11.22
CA ALA A 167 -0.27 -12.24 11.36
C ALA A 167 -0.39 -11.48 10.02
N ALA A 168 -0.06 -12.09 8.88
CA ALA A 168 -0.32 -11.50 7.57
C ALA A 168 -1.80 -11.18 7.34
N SER A 169 -2.71 -12.02 7.85
CA SER A 169 -4.16 -11.86 7.70
C SER A 169 -4.84 -11.21 8.91
N LEU A 170 -4.28 -11.32 10.11
CA LEU A 170 -4.92 -10.82 11.32
C LEU A 170 -4.32 -9.51 11.85
N VAL A 171 -3.12 -9.15 11.39
CA VAL A 171 -2.43 -7.91 11.78
C VAL A 171 -2.22 -6.99 10.58
N HIS A 172 -1.62 -7.51 9.50
CA HIS A 172 -1.31 -6.74 8.30
C HIS A 172 -2.43 -6.68 7.26
N PHE A 173 -3.65 -7.11 7.60
CA PHE A 173 -4.77 -7.10 6.65
C PHE A 173 -5.11 -5.71 6.11
N GLN A 174 -4.76 -4.65 6.83
CA GLN A 174 -4.93 -3.29 6.36
C GLN A 174 -4.18 -3.04 5.04
N ILE A 175 -3.07 -3.75 4.82
CA ILE A 175 -2.32 -3.76 3.57
C ILE A 175 -2.60 -5.08 2.85
N MET A 176 -3.73 -5.18 2.14
CA MET A 176 -4.19 -6.44 1.51
C MET A 176 -3.18 -7.06 0.55
N LEU A 177 -2.20 -6.31 0.04
CA LEU A 177 -1.12 -6.83 -0.80
C LEU A 177 -0.17 -7.78 -0.06
N VAL A 178 -0.06 -7.66 1.27
CA VAL A 178 0.68 -8.64 2.10
C VAL A 178 -0.05 -9.97 2.13
N MET A 179 -1.39 -9.97 2.13
CA MET A 179 -2.19 -11.19 2.02
C MET A 179 -2.02 -11.85 0.64
N ASP A 180 -1.93 -11.05 -0.43
CA ASP A 180 -1.65 -11.59 -1.77
C ASP A 180 -0.26 -12.26 -1.82
N ALA A 181 0.74 -11.68 -1.15
CA ALA A 181 2.06 -12.31 -1.01
C ALA A 181 1.99 -13.62 -0.20
N ALA A 182 1.20 -13.65 0.87
CA ALA A 182 0.96 -14.86 1.65
C ALA A 182 0.23 -15.95 0.81
N PHE A 183 -0.66 -15.59 -0.08
CA PHE A 183 -1.28 -16.50 -1.04
C PHE A 183 -0.29 -17.05 -2.06
N LEU A 184 0.56 -16.19 -2.62
CA LEU A 184 1.48 -16.57 -3.71
C LEU A 184 2.70 -17.35 -3.21
N LEU A 185 3.19 -17.13 -1.99
CA LEU A 185 4.40 -17.77 -1.47
C LEU A 185 4.34 -19.32 -1.50
N PRO A 186 3.32 -19.99 -0.97
CA PRO A 186 3.23 -21.46 -1.05
C PRO A 186 3.24 -21.98 -2.49
N LEU A 187 2.60 -21.24 -3.44
CA LEU A 187 2.56 -21.61 -4.84
C LEU A 187 3.95 -21.45 -5.50
N ILE A 188 4.68 -20.40 -5.18
CA ILE A 188 6.06 -20.20 -5.62
C ILE A 188 6.95 -21.34 -5.10
N MET A 189 6.77 -21.72 -3.83
CA MET A 189 7.55 -22.80 -3.21
C MET A 189 7.25 -24.16 -3.82
N ILE A 190 6.00 -24.45 -4.20
CA ILE A 190 5.68 -25.61 -5.04
C ILE A 190 6.48 -25.56 -6.36
N GLY A 191 6.59 -24.38 -6.96
CA GLY A 191 7.38 -24.17 -8.19
C GLY A 191 8.86 -24.48 -7.97
N ILE A 192 9.44 -24.08 -6.83
CA ILE A 192 10.83 -24.40 -6.45
C ILE A 192 11.02 -25.90 -6.25
N ASP A 193 10.14 -26.55 -5.52
CA ASP A 193 10.22 -28.00 -5.31
C ASP A 193 10.18 -28.76 -6.65
N ARG A 194 9.34 -28.30 -7.61
CA ARG A 194 9.29 -28.85 -8.97
C ARG A 194 10.62 -28.66 -9.74
N ILE A 195 11.28 -27.53 -9.58
CA ILE A 195 12.61 -27.29 -10.17
C ILE A 195 13.63 -28.26 -9.59
N PHE A 196 13.63 -28.43 -8.29
CA PHE A 196 14.54 -29.30 -7.58
C PHE A 196 14.29 -30.79 -7.82
N GLU A 197 13.07 -31.17 -8.19
CA GLU A 197 12.67 -32.51 -8.57
C GLU A 197 12.73 -32.76 -10.09
N ASP A 198 13.28 -31.82 -10.85
CA ASP A 198 13.38 -31.88 -12.32
C ASP A 198 12.05 -31.95 -13.07
N ARG A 199 10.98 -31.41 -12.47
CA ARG A 199 9.60 -31.40 -13.01
C ARG A 199 9.27 -30.15 -13.81
N GLY A 200 10.27 -29.28 -14.11
CA GLY A 200 10.11 -28.06 -14.91
C GLY A 200 9.88 -26.79 -14.10
N SER A 201 10.06 -25.65 -14.78
CA SER A 201 10.09 -24.29 -14.17
C SER A 201 8.81 -23.48 -14.37
N LEU A 202 7.91 -23.91 -15.26
CA LEU A 202 6.77 -23.08 -15.68
C LEU A 202 5.91 -22.60 -14.48
N PHE A 203 5.66 -23.49 -13.53
CA PHE A 203 4.86 -23.18 -12.35
C PHE A 203 5.50 -22.04 -11.52
N PHE A 204 6.80 -22.14 -11.28
CA PHE A 204 7.55 -21.08 -10.60
C PHE A 204 7.49 -19.76 -11.39
N ILE A 205 7.77 -19.79 -12.70
CA ILE A 205 7.79 -18.60 -13.54
C ILE A 205 6.45 -17.89 -13.50
N VAL A 206 5.33 -18.61 -13.60
CA VAL A 206 3.99 -18.01 -13.57
C VAL A 206 3.73 -17.30 -12.24
N PHE A 207 3.91 -17.99 -11.11
CA PHE A 207 3.56 -17.42 -9.81
C PHE A 207 4.54 -16.38 -9.30
N PHE A 208 5.83 -16.49 -9.63
CA PHE A 208 6.79 -15.46 -9.27
C PHE A 208 6.66 -14.20 -10.16
N THR A 209 6.37 -14.35 -11.46
CA THR A 209 5.99 -13.23 -12.33
C THR A 209 4.76 -12.51 -11.76
N MET A 210 3.72 -13.28 -11.37
CA MET A 210 2.52 -12.72 -10.76
C MET A 210 2.84 -11.97 -9.45
N ALA A 211 3.68 -12.52 -8.58
CA ALA A 211 4.08 -11.85 -7.34
C ALA A 211 4.77 -10.50 -7.59
N MET A 212 5.66 -10.44 -8.58
CA MET A 212 6.31 -9.20 -8.99
C MET A 212 5.33 -8.18 -9.59
N MET A 213 4.31 -8.62 -10.32
CA MET A 213 3.28 -7.75 -10.90
C MET A 213 2.28 -7.26 -9.86
N VAL A 214 1.91 -8.09 -8.89
CA VAL A 214 1.01 -7.72 -7.79
C VAL A 214 1.64 -6.65 -6.91
N ASN A 215 2.89 -6.85 -6.52
CA ASN A 215 3.59 -5.83 -5.74
C ASN A 215 5.11 -6.06 -5.80
N VAL A 216 5.82 -5.11 -6.39
CA VAL A 216 7.29 -5.16 -6.50
C VAL A 216 7.96 -5.30 -5.13
N TYR A 217 7.46 -4.57 -4.13
CA TYR A 217 8.01 -4.57 -2.78
C TYR A 217 7.91 -5.95 -2.11
N THR A 218 6.72 -6.56 -2.05
CA THR A 218 6.55 -7.91 -1.49
C THR A 218 7.19 -8.98 -2.38
N GLY A 219 7.28 -8.74 -3.68
CA GLY A 219 8.05 -9.55 -4.62
C GLY A 219 9.54 -9.57 -4.29
N CYS A 220 10.13 -8.40 -3.95
CA CYS A 220 11.52 -8.31 -3.48
C CYS A 220 11.72 -9.02 -2.13
N ILE A 221 10.80 -8.86 -1.17
CA ILE A 221 10.82 -9.62 0.09
C ILE A 221 10.81 -11.13 -0.19
N THR A 222 9.93 -11.58 -1.09
CA THR A 222 9.89 -12.97 -1.51
C THR A 222 11.22 -13.41 -2.15
N LEU A 223 11.85 -12.57 -2.99
CA LEU A 223 13.16 -12.86 -3.58
C LEU A 223 14.25 -13.01 -2.53
N ILE A 224 14.29 -12.15 -1.49
CA ILE A 224 15.20 -12.28 -0.35
C ILE A 224 15.03 -13.66 0.31
N TYR A 225 13.81 -14.05 0.57
CA TYR A 225 13.52 -15.37 1.14
C TYR A 225 13.93 -16.53 0.20
N LEU A 226 13.71 -16.38 -1.11
CA LEU A 226 14.12 -17.37 -2.10
C LEU A 226 15.64 -17.57 -2.11
N LEU A 227 16.42 -16.49 -2.04
CA LEU A 227 17.88 -16.57 -1.90
C LEU A 227 18.27 -17.27 -0.61
N LEU A 228 17.67 -16.89 0.52
CA LEU A 228 17.95 -17.50 1.82
C LEU A 228 17.67 -19.00 1.83
N SER A 229 16.50 -19.42 1.38
CA SER A 229 16.05 -20.81 1.40
C SER A 229 16.77 -21.68 0.36
N ALA A 230 16.95 -21.18 -0.87
CA ALA A 230 17.66 -21.91 -1.92
C ALA A 230 19.14 -22.11 -1.59
N GLY A 231 19.79 -21.10 -1.01
CA GLY A 231 21.17 -21.18 -0.54
C GLY A 231 21.32 -22.16 0.63
N ALA A 232 20.47 -22.06 1.64
CA ALA A 232 20.46 -22.98 2.76
C ALA A 232 20.28 -24.44 2.30
N ARG A 233 19.30 -24.68 1.42
CA ARG A 233 19.06 -26.00 0.84
C ARG A 233 20.25 -26.51 0.03
N THR A 234 20.89 -25.65 -0.78
CA THR A 234 22.01 -26.03 -1.66
C THR A 234 23.27 -26.34 -0.89
N PHE A 235 23.64 -25.48 0.08
CA PHE A 235 24.94 -25.52 0.72
C PHE A 235 24.95 -26.17 2.09
N LEU A 236 23.80 -26.16 2.79
CA LEU A 236 23.74 -26.67 4.16
C LEU A 236 23.03 -28.02 4.29
N GLU A 237 22.04 -28.32 3.46
CA GLU A 237 21.12 -29.44 3.73
C GLU A 237 21.21 -30.58 2.72
N ASP A 238 21.40 -30.28 1.47
CA ASP A 238 21.35 -31.28 0.40
C ASP A 238 22.70 -31.98 0.21
N ASP A 239 22.72 -33.26 0.32
CA ASP A 239 23.90 -34.11 0.11
C ASP A 239 23.98 -34.71 -1.31
N ARG A 240 23.10 -34.29 -2.24
CA ARG A 240 23.13 -34.74 -3.63
C ARG A 240 24.40 -34.33 -4.37
N ASP A 241 24.70 -35.02 -5.47
CA ASP A 241 25.83 -34.76 -6.33
C ASP A 241 25.88 -33.27 -6.76
N LYS A 242 27.07 -32.69 -6.73
CA LYS A 242 27.35 -31.32 -7.16
C LYS A 242 26.88 -31.05 -8.61
N ALA A 243 26.90 -32.07 -9.49
CA ALA A 243 26.40 -31.92 -10.86
C ALA A 243 24.88 -31.67 -10.91
N ILE A 244 24.11 -32.32 -10.02
CA ILE A 244 22.67 -32.10 -9.91
C ILE A 244 22.41 -30.67 -9.38
N LYS A 245 23.12 -30.25 -8.35
CA LYS A 245 23.01 -28.90 -7.77
C LYS A 245 23.28 -27.81 -8.79
N LYS A 246 24.28 -27.97 -9.62
CA LYS A 246 24.61 -27.03 -10.71
C LYS A 246 23.46 -26.87 -11.70
N LYS A 247 22.80 -27.96 -12.10
CA LYS A 247 21.67 -27.91 -13.06
C LYS A 247 20.48 -27.16 -12.48
N TRP A 248 20.10 -27.43 -11.26
CA TRP A 248 18.92 -26.76 -10.68
C TRP A 248 19.17 -25.33 -10.29
N ILE A 249 20.38 -24.94 -9.83
CA ILE A 249 20.72 -23.54 -9.61
C ILE A 249 20.65 -22.74 -10.92
N LEU A 250 21.22 -23.26 -12.01
CA LEU A 250 21.05 -22.61 -13.31
C LEU A 250 19.60 -22.46 -13.68
N ARG A 251 18.79 -23.53 -13.50
CA ARG A 251 17.37 -23.52 -13.85
C ARG A 251 16.58 -22.52 -12.96
N LEU A 252 16.87 -22.47 -11.67
CA LEU A 252 16.28 -21.49 -10.76
C LEU A 252 16.66 -20.07 -11.16
N GLY A 253 17.95 -19.80 -11.39
CA GLY A 253 18.44 -18.48 -11.80
C GLY A 253 17.79 -18.02 -13.10
N VAL A 254 17.75 -18.89 -14.13
CA VAL A 254 17.07 -18.58 -15.40
C VAL A 254 15.58 -18.31 -15.16
N SER A 255 14.92 -19.10 -14.30
CA SER A 255 13.49 -18.91 -14.00
C SER A 255 13.20 -17.60 -13.29
N VAL A 256 14.07 -17.17 -12.37
CA VAL A 256 13.99 -15.85 -11.71
C VAL A 256 14.15 -14.73 -12.75
N VAL A 257 15.21 -14.79 -13.58
CA VAL A 257 15.45 -13.77 -14.62
C VAL A 257 14.28 -13.69 -15.58
N VAL A 258 13.80 -14.83 -16.08
CA VAL A 258 12.63 -14.89 -16.98
C VAL A 258 11.40 -14.25 -16.32
N SER A 259 11.14 -14.54 -15.05
CA SER A 259 10.00 -13.96 -14.31
C SER A 259 10.12 -12.45 -14.19
N LEU A 260 11.30 -11.93 -13.87
CA LEU A 260 11.56 -10.49 -13.80
C LEU A 260 11.39 -9.81 -15.16
N LEU A 261 11.88 -10.42 -16.23
CA LEU A 261 11.74 -9.89 -17.59
C LEU A 261 10.29 -9.97 -18.10
N LEU A 262 9.54 -11.01 -17.76
CA LEU A 262 8.11 -11.11 -18.10
C LEU A 262 7.27 -10.08 -17.35
N SER A 263 7.63 -9.76 -16.12
CA SER A 263 6.95 -8.73 -15.31
C SER A 263 7.35 -7.29 -15.69
N ALA A 264 8.35 -7.09 -16.55
CA ALA A 264 8.92 -5.78 -16.87
C ALA A 264 7.90 -4.75 -17.39
N VAL A 265 6.82 -5.20 -18.03
CA VAL A 265 5.71 -4.33 -18.48
C VAL A 265 5.06 -3.54 -17.34
N ILE A 266 5.07 -4.08 -16.14
CA ILE A 266 4.55 -3.46 -14.90
C ILE A 266 5.69 -2.95 -14.01
N VAL A 267 6.69 -3.80 -13.80
CA VAL A 267 7.78 -3.53 -12.86
C VAL A 267 8.64 -2.35 -13.30
N LEU A 268 8.94 -2.23 -14.59
CA LEU A 268 9.84 -1.17 -15.06
C LEU A 268 9.26 0.25 -14.92
N PRO A 269 8.01 0.53 -15.34
CA PRO A 269 7.40 1.83 -15.06
C PRO A 269 7.19 2.07 -13.56
N ALA A 270 6.86 1.03 -12.77
CA ALA A 270 6.70 1.14 -11.33
C ALA A 270 8.02 1.52 -10.63
N LEU A 271 9.10 0.82 -10.94
CA LEU A 271 10.43 1.13 -10.38
C LEU A 271 10.88 2.56 -10.73
N ARG A 272 10.67 3.00 -11.98
CA ARG A 272 11.00 4.37 -12.37
C ARG A 272 10.20 5.41 -11.58
N SER A 273 8.91 5.18 -11.44
CA SER A 273 8.04 6.05 -10.66
C SER A 273 8.46 6.09 -9.17
N ILE A 274 8.83 4.95 -8.59
CA ILE A 274 9.32 4.86 -7.20
C ILE A 274 10.66 5.60 -7.04
N MET A 275 11.60 5.42 -7.99
CA MET A 275 12.91 6.05 -7.93
C MET A 275 12.87 7.57 -8.12
N GLU A 276 11.87 8.09 -8.84
CA GLU A 276 11.65 9.51 -9.05
C GLU A 276 10.88 10.16 -7.86
N ALA A 277 10.22 9.36 -7.01
CA ALA A 277 9.45 9.87 -5.89
C ALA A 277 10.35 10.44 -4.76
N PRO A 278 9.93 11.53 -4.08
CA PRO A 278 10.71 12.18 -3.02
C PRO A 278 11.09 11.22 -1.88
N ARG A 279 10.25 10.21 -1.64
CA ARG A 279 10.46 9.19 -0.61
C ARG A 279 11.66 8.28 -0.85
N SER A 280 12.20 8.19 -2.08
CA SER A 280 13.32 7.28 -2.40
C SER A 280 14.67 7.75 -1.83
N GLY A 281 14.72 8.94 -1.21
CA GLY A 281 15.95 9.53 -0.67
C GLY A 281 17.00 9.81 -1.75
N ASP A 282 18.24 10.00 -1.34
CA ASP A 282 19.36 10.39 -2.22
C ASP A 282 19.77 9.31 -3.24
N GLY A 283 19.08 8.17 -3.30
CA GLY A 283 19.40 7.06 -4.20
C GLY A 283 20.77 6.38 -3.94
N ASN A 284 21.47 6.77 -2.88
CA ASN A 284 22.77 6.22 -2.52
C ASN A 284 22.59 5.00 -1.61
N PHE A 285 22.73 3.82 -2.20
CA PHE A 285 22.60 2.55 -1.48
C PHE A 285 23.52 2.46 -0.25
N LEU A 286 24.74 2.98 -0.33
CA LEU A 286 25.68 2.92 0.78
C LEU A 286 25.21 3.76 1.97
N ASN A 287 24.71 4.98 1.72
CA ASN A 287 24.16 5.84 2.76
C ASN A 287 22.92 5.19 3.41
N THR A 288 22.01 4.67 2.60
CA THR A 288 20.83 3.95 3.08
C THR A 288 21.23 2.75 3.95
N TYR A 289 22.22 1.98 3.52
CA TYR A 289 22.73 0.83 4.29
C TYR A 289 23.37 1.26 5.61
N MET A 290 24.22 2.29 5.59
CA MET A 290 24.86 2.81 6.81
C MET A 290 23.84 3.37 7.80
N THR A 291 22.81 4.05 7.31
CA THR A 291 21.70 4.52 8.14
C THR A 291 20.90 3.34 8.73
N ALA A 292 20.65 2.30 7.93
CA ALA A 292 19.99 1.10 8.42
C ALA A 292 20.76 0.38 9.53
N LEU A 293 22.11 0.38 9.48
CA LEU A 293 22.93 -0.20 10.56
C LEU A 293 22.78 0.52 11.90
N GLN A 294 22.39 1.81 11.89
CA GLN A 294 22.21 2.64 13.08
C GLN A 294 20.79 2.56 13.66
N ALA A 295 19.90 1.78 13.05
CA ALA A 295 18.50 1.63 13.51
C ALA A 295 18.47 1.11 14.95
N GLN A 296 17.60 1.73 15.77
CA GLN A 296 17.42 1.38 17.17
C GLN A 296 15.99 0.90 17.44
N TRP A 297 15.80 0.18 18.52
CA TRP A 297 14.51 -0.35 18.92
C TRP A 297 13.50 0.72 19.32
N SER A 298 13.94 1.87 19.84
CA SER A 298 13.09 3.03 20.15
C SER A 298 12.31 3.56 18.94
N ASP A 299 12.73 3.15 17.74
CA ASP A 299 12.13 3.60 16.48
C ASP A 299 10.92 2.76 16.05
N TYR A 300 10.55 1.72 16.79
CA TYR A 300 9.53 0.73 16.39
C TYR A 300 8.30 0.76 17.30
N GLU A 301 7.13 0.60 16.71
CA GLU A 301 5.90 0.35 17.45
C GLU A 301 5.82 -1.12 17.89
N TRP A 302 6.25 -1.38 19.11
CA TRP A 302 6.30 -2.72 19.69
C TRP A 302 4.94 -3.41 19.82
N SER A 303 3.87 -2.65 20.03
CA SER A 303 2.50 -3.19 20.04
C SER A 303 2.16 -4.00 18.79
N MET A 304 2.77 -3.67 17.66
CA MET A 304 2.62 -4.44 16.44
C MET A 304 3.42 -5.73 16.43
N VAL A 305 4.66 -5.72 16.94
CA VAL A 305 5.51 -6.91 17.00
C VAL A 305 4.84 -7.99 17.86
N GLU A 306 4.18 -7.60 18.95
CA GLU A 306 3.43 -8.53 19.81
C GLU A 306 2.23 -9.15 19.09
N ARG A 307 1.47 -8.36 18.35
CA ARG A 307 0.34 -8.85 17.54
C ARG A 307 0.79 -9.83 16.45
N MET A 308 2.04 -9.73 16.01
CA MET A 308 2.60 -10.63 15.00
C MET A 308 2.82 -12.06 15.48
N CYS A 309 2.86 -12.29 16.81
CA CYS A 309 2.98 -13.62 17.38
C CYS A 309 1.69 -14.46 17.27
N VAL A 310 0.61 -13.88 16.74
CA VAL A 310 -0.67 -14.55 16.57
C VAL A 310 -0.52 -15.84 15.74
N ASN A 311 -1.04 -16.94 16.26
CA ASN A 311 -1.01 -18.28 15.66
C ASN A 311 0.39 -18.87 15.36
N MET A 312 1.46 -18.30 15.95
CA MET A 312 2.81 -18.86 15.84
C MET A 312 3.17 -19.80 16.98
N ALA A 313 2.45 -19.72 18.10
CA ALA A 313 2.80 -20.51 19.29
C ALA A 313 2.77 -22.01 19.03
N LEU A 314 1.79 -22.53 18.29
CA LEU A 314 1.69 -23.96 18.01
C LEU A 314 2.82 -24.48 17.11
N PRO A 315 3.13 -23.87 15.96
CA PRO A 315 4.29 -24.27 15.17
C PRO A 315 5.60 -24.16 15.95
N VAL A 316 5.81 -23.09 16.74
CA VAL A 316 7.00 -22.90 17.57
C VAL A 316 7.09 -23.99 18.64
N ALA A 317 6.01 -24.28 19.36
CA ALA A 317 5.96 -25.35 20.35
C ALA A 317 6.26 -26.72 19.74
N ALA A 318 5.73 -26.99 18.54
CA ALA A 318 6.01 -28.23 17.81
C ALA A 318 7.50 -28.33 17.43
N ILE A 319 8.08 -27.25 16.91
CA ILE A 319 9.51 -27.19 16.57
C ILE A 319 10.36 -27.43 17.82
N ILE A 320 10.09 -26.75 18.90
CA ILE A 320 10.83 -26.89 20.16
C ILE A 320 10.69 -28.32 20.70
N GLY A 321 9.47 -28.86 20.74
CA GLY A 321 9.21 -30.22 21.19
C GLY A 321 9.96 -31.27 20.39
N PHE A 322 9.95 -31.15 19.05
CA PHE A 322 10.66 -32.07 18.17
C PHE A 322 12.17 -31.89 18.20
N VAL A 323 12.67 -30.66 18.34
CA VAL A 323 14.12 -30.42 18.51
C VAL A 323 14.62 -31.02 19.82
N ILE A 324 13.87 -30.91 20.93
CA ILE A 324 14.22 -31.52 22.21
C ILE A 324 14.24 -33.06 22.10
N LEU A 325 13.21 -33.65 21.45
CA LEU A 325 13.18 -35.07 21.18
C LEU A 325 14.34 -35.51 20.30
N ALA A 326 14.79 -34.69 19.42
CA ALA A 326 15.83 -34.91 18.46
C ALA A 326 17.26 -34.73 19.03
N ALA A 327 17.45 -33.82 19.96
CA ALA A 327 18.73 -33.57 20.62
C ALA A 327 19.28 -34.83 21.32
N ARG A 328 18.40 -35.80 21.60
CA ARG A 328 18.77 -37.12 22.09
C ARG A 328 19.35 -38.07 21.01
N SER A 329 19.27 -37.73 19.71
CA SER A 329 19.85 -38.50 18.61
C SER A 329 20.89 -37.68 17.85
N SER A 330 22.13 -38.13 17.79
CA SER A 330 23.33 -37.45 17.30
C SER A 330 23.32 -36.99 15.80
N GLY A 331 22.24 -37.27 15.05
CA GLY A 331 22.18 -36.94 13.63
C GLY A 331 21.20 -35.84 13.22
N TYR A 332 20.43 -35.30 14.14
CA TYR A 332 19.27 -34.48 13.83
C TYR A 332 19.61 -33.04 13.40
N VAL A 333 20.50 -32.38 14.13
CA VAL A 333 20.99 -31.05 13.80
C VAL A 333 21.68 -31.04 12.43
N LYS A 334 22.45 -32.11 12.11
CA LYS A 334 23.09 -32.25 10.81
C LYS A 334 22.08 -32.40 9.68
N LYS A 335 20.99 -33.14 9.90
CA LYS A 335 19.93 -33.39 8.90
C LYS A 335 19.16 -32.13 8.55
N TYR A 336 18.87 -31.27 9.52
CA TYR A 336 18.00 -30.09 9.36
C TYR A 336 18.74 -28.76 9.49
N ARG A 337 20.07 -28.76 9.36
CA ARG A 337 20.91 -27.56 9.54
C ARG A 337 20.49 -26.38 8.66
N GLY A 338 19.97 -26.64 7.45
CA GLY A 338 19.50 -25.62 6.55
C GLY A 338 18.21 -24.95 7.05
N HIS A 339 17.22 -25.75 7.48
CA HIS A 339 15.99 -25.23 8.07
C HIS A 339 16.25 -24.49 9.38
N ILE A 340 17.11 -25.03 10.24
CA ILE A 340 17.53 -24.36 11.48
C ILE A 340 18.19 -23.01 11.18
N PHE A 341 19.08 -22.97 10.19
CA PHE A 341 19.73 -21.73 9.76
C PHE A 341 18.71 -20.68 9.28
N VAL A 342 17.72 -21.07 8.45
CA VAL A 342 16.67 -20.17 7.97
C VAL A 342 15.81 -19.66 9.13
N VAL A 343 15.43 -20.53 10.08
CA VAL A 343 14.68 -20.10 11.27
C VAL A 343 15.48 -19.10 12.12
N ILE A 344 16.75 -19.38 12.36
CA ILE A 344 17.64 -18.45 13.11
C ILE A 344 17.76 -17.12 12.37
N ALA A 345 17.97 -17.13 11.05
CA ALA A 345 18.06 -15.92 10.24
C ALA A 345 16.77 -15.09 10.32
N LEU A 346 15.60 -15.73 10.27
CA LEU A 346 14.30 -15.04 10.43
C LEU A 346 14.09 -14.50 11.85
N LEU A 347 14.52 -15.23 12.88
CA LEU A 347 14.48 -14.74 14.26
C LEU A 347 15.40 -13.51 14.45
N LEU A 348 16.61 -13.57 13.90
CA LEU A 348 17.51 -12.40 13.89
C LEU A 348 16.92 -11.22 13.13
N SER A 349 16.13 -11.47 12.07
CA SER A 349 15.43 -10.43 11.33
C SER A 349 14.33 -9.75 12.15
N VAL A 350 13.80 -10.39 13.17
CA VAL A 350 12.83 -9.79 14.11
C VAL A 350 13.52 -9.18 15.32
N ILE A 351 14.65 -9.75 15.76
CA ILE A 351 15.32 -9.30 17.00
C ILE A 351 16.25 -8.11 16.75
N ILE A 352 16.83 -7.98 15.56
CA ILE A 352 17.84 -6.95 15.25
C ILE A 352 17.24 -5.90 14.32
N PRO A 353 17.07 -4.64 14.75
CA PRO A 353 16.41 -3.58 14.00
C PRO A 353 17.04 -3.35 12.62
N SER A 354 18.36 -3.34 12.53
CA SER A 354 19.06 -3.16 11.28
C SER A 354 18.81 -4.28 10.27
N VAL A 355 18.68 -5.53 10.74
CA VAL A 355 18.30 -6.66 9.87
C VAL A 355 16.87 -6.53 9.40
N GLU A 356 15.95 -6.18 10.29
CA GLU A 356 14.54 -5.93 9.94
C GLU A 356 14.44 -4.86 8.85
N LEU A 357 15.11 -3.72 9.06
CA LEU A 357 15.06 -2.60 8.13
C LEU A 357 15.62 -2.96 6.74
N LEU A 358 16.62 -3.82 6.67
CA LEU A 358 17.19 -4.27 5.39
C LEU A 358 16.25 -5.17 4.60
N TRP A 359 15.31 -5.89 5.21
CA TRP A 359 14.23 -6.55 4.48
C TRP A 359 13.34 -5.56 3.73
N HIS A 360 13.29 -4.33 4.19
CA HIS A 360 12.54 -3.21 3.62
C HIS A 360 13.40 -2.29 2.74
N GLY A 361 14.59 -2.75 2.33
CA GLY A 361 15.53 -1.97 1.51
C GLY A 361 16.15 -0.79 2.23
N GLY A 362 16.22 -0.85 3.56
CA GLY A 362 16.76 0.21 4.41
C GLY A 362 15.81 1.38 4.65
N SER A 363 14.59 1.31 4.14
CA SER A 363 13.57 2.34 4.35
C SER A 363 12.71 2.02 5.57
N ARG A 364 12.55 2.99 6.46
CA ARG A 364 11.69 2.84 7.64
C ARG A 364 10.24 2.65 7.21
N ALA A 365 9.61 1.58 7.67
CA ALA A 365 8.20 1.33 7.48
C ALA A 365 7.46 1.52 8.81
N SER A 366 6.37 2.30 8.81
CA SER A 366 5.51 2.48 9.98
C SER A 366 4.92 1.15 10.50
N TRP A 367 4.88 0.15 9.64
CA TRP A 367 4.42 -1.20 9.97
C TRP A 367 5.59 -2.18 9.83
N PRO A 368 6.28 -2.57 10.92
CA PRO A 368 7.46 -3.44 10.87
C PRO A 368 7.10 -4.87 10.49
N VAL A 369 8.13 -5.64 10.15
CA VAL A 369 8.05 -7.09 9.90
C VAL A 369 6.99 -7.49 8.85
N ARG A 370 6.87 -6.73 7.75
CA ARG A 370 5.92 -7.07 6.66
C ARG A 370 6.23 -8.42 5.98
N PHE A 371 7.38 -9.02 6.27
CA PHE A 371 7.75 -10.37 5.85
C PHE A 371 7.22 -11.48 6.77
N ILE A 372 6.29 -11.17 7.68
CA ILE A 372 5.72 -12.11 8.65
C ILE A 372 5.08 -13.34 8.00
N TYR A 373 4.56 -13.20 6.77
CA TYR A 373 4.03 -14.33 6.02
C TYR A 373 5.11 -15.38 5.68
N VAL A 374 6.37 -14.94 5.51
CA VAL A 374 7.52 -15.82 5.32
C VAL A 374 7.83 -16.58 6.61
N ILE A 375 7.82 -15.88 7.75
CA ILE A 375 8.07 -16.50 9.06
C ILE A 375 7.01 -17.57 9.34
N SER A 376 5.74 -17.21 9.20
CA SER A 376 4.62 -18.15 9.40
C SER A 376 4.74 -19.36 8.48
N PHE A 377 5.10 -19.16 7.21
CA PHE A 377 5.32 -20.22 6.24
C PHE A 377 6.43 -21.17 6.68
N VAL A 378 7.61 -20.63 7.02
CA VAL A 378 8.80 -21.41 7.40
C VAL A 378 8.57 -22.20 8.68
N LEU A 379 7.92 -21.59 9.68
CA LEU A 379 7.62 -22.27 10.94
C LEU A 379 6.68 -23.49 10.73
N ILE A 380 5.63 -23.30 9.93
CA ILE A 380 4.67 -24.39 9.63
C ILE A 380 5.33 -25.46 8.75
N ASP A 381 6.08 -25.06 7.73
CA ASP A 381 6.82 -25.99 6.84
C ASP A 381 7.79 -26.86 7.65
N PHE A 382 8.58 -26.25 8.52
CA PHE A 382 9.53 -26.96 9.36
C PHE A 382 8.84 -27.85 10.42
N ALA A 383 7.76 -27.38 11.04
CA ALA A 383 6.96 -28.19 11.97
C ALA A 383 6.38 -29.43 11.28
N MET A 384 5.88 -29.31 10.04
CA MET A 384 5.36 -30.43 9.25
C MET A 384 6.44 -31.43 8.88
N LEU A 385 7.63 -30.96 8.50
CA LEU A 385 8.79 -31.80 8.22
C LEU A 385 9.19 -32.62 9.45
N LEU A 386 9.28 -31.98 10.62
CA LEU A 386 9.60 -32.63 11.89
C LEU A 386 8.52 -33.63 12.32
N TYR A 387 7.24 -33.28 12.09
CA TYR A 387 6.11 -34.15 12.38
C TYR A 387 6.16 -35.43 11.53
N GLN A 388 6.42 -35.32 10.23
CA GLN A 388 6.61 -36.48 9.35
C GLN A 388 7.74 -37.39 9.85
N ASP A 389 8.90 -36.83 10.14
CA ASP A 389 10.05 -37.59 10.59
C ASP A 389 9.82 -38.29 11.95
N HIS A 390 9.09 -37.67 12.85
CA HIS A 390 8.71 -38.24 14.12
C HIS A 390 7.77 -39.44 13.92
N ARG A 391 6.73 -39.32 13.08
CA ARG A 391 5.79 -40.39 12.75
C ARG A 391 6.49 -41.59 12.15
N ASP A 392 7.43 -41.39 11.23
CA ASP A 392 8.20 -42.46 10.57
C ASP A 392 9.07 -43.24 11.56
N ARG A 393 9.46 -42.63 12.69
CA ARG A 393 10.20 -43.25 13.78
C ARG A 393 9.32 -43.99 14.79
N GLU A 394 8.13 -43.45 15.09
CA GLU A 394 7.17 -44.11 16.00
C GLU A 394 6.66 -45.45 15.48
N SER A 395 6.76 -45.69 14.18
CA SER A 395 6.47 -47.02 13.61
C SER A 395 7.38 -48.14 14.14
N LYS A 396 8.46 -47.82 14.88
CA LYS A 396 9.31 -48.75 15.64
C LYS A 396 8.95 -48.56 17.13
N PRO A 397 8.47 -49.61 17.85
CA PRO A 397 8.04 -49.50 19.23
C PRO A 397 9.20 -49.10 20.15
N SER A 398 9.22 -47.84 20.56
CA SER A 398 10.12 -47.32 21.59
C SER A 398 9.33 -47.11 22.89
N LYS A 399 9.85 -47.67 23.95
CA LYS A 399 9.29 -47.68 25.31
C LYS A 399 9.39 -46.27 25.93
N THR A 400 8.30 -45.83 26.50
CA THR A 400 8.09 -45.06 27.75
C THR A 400 7.12 -43.90 27.55
N SER A 401 5.98 -43.98 28.25
CA SER A 401 4.95 -42.89 28.25
C SER A 401 5.36 -41.68 29.07
N THR A 402 6.34 -41.81 29.96
CA THR A 402 6.85 -40.73 30.85
C THR A 402 7.65 -39.66 30.06
N ASP A 403 8.37 -40.08 29.04
CA ASP A 403 9.18 -39.15 28.25
C ASP A 403 8.35 -38.20 27.36
N ARG A 404 7.12 -38.62 27.02
CA ARG A 404 6.19 -37.80 26.21
C ARG A 404 5.57 -36.67 27.02
N TRP A 405 5.18 -36.93 28.27
CA TRP A 405 4.68 -35.91 29.16
C TRP A 405 5.75 -34.85 29.53
N LEU A 406 6.96 -35.35 29.76
CA LEU A 406 8.08 -34.49 30.08
C LEU A 406 8.39 -33.48 28.96
N SER A 407 8.36 -33.95 27.68
CA SER A 407 8.59 -33.05 26.54
C SER A 407 7.45 -32.06 26.33
N VAL A 408 6.19 -32.41 26.62
CA VAL A 408 5.06 -31.48 26.58
C VAL A 408 5.18 -30.41 27.65
N VAL A 409 5.48 -30.81 28.88
CA VAL A 409 5.67 -29.89 30.01
C VAL A 409 6.89 -28.98 29.76
N ILE A 410 7.99 -29.51 29.26
CA ILE A 410 9.17 -28.74 28.91
C ILE A 410 8.85 -27.74 27.78
N SER A 411 8.12 -28.15 26.73
CA SER A 411 7.72 -27.24 25.64
C SER A 411 6.83 -26.10 26.18
N LEU A 412 5.87 -26.43 27.04
CA LEU A 412 5.00 -25.43 27.69
C LEU A 412 5.80 -24.47 28.59
N VAL A 413 6.72 -25.01 29.40
CA VAL A 413 7.61 -24.21 30.27
C VAL A 413 8.53 -23.33 29.43
N VAL A 414 9.06 -23.85 28.33
CA VAL A 414 9.94 -23.06 27.42
C VAL A 414 9.14 -21.98 26.70
N CYS A 415 7.91 -22.25 26.27
CA CYS A 415 7.05 -21.21 25.68
C CYS A 415 6.70 -20.11 26.70
N ILE A 416 6.37 -20.48 27.95
CA ILE A 416 6.11 -19.54 29.04
C ILE A 416 7.39 -18.76 29.41
N ALA A 417 8.54 -19.46 29.49
CA ALA A 417 9.82 -18.84 29.78
C ALA A 417 10.27 -17.91 28.66
N ALA A 418 10.13 -18.30 27.40
CA ALA A 418 10.44 -17.45 26.26
C ALA A 418 9.52 -16.21 26.22
N GLY A 419 8.22 -16.37 26.49
CA GLY A 419 7.28 -15.26 26.61
C GLY A 419 7.64 -14.33 27.78
N ARG A 420 8.07 -14.88 28.91
CA ARG A 420 8.54 -14.09 30.08
C ARG A 420 9.87 -13.38 29.83
N ILE A 421 10.80 -14.02 29.14
CA ILE A 421 12.08 -13.40 28.76
C ILE A 421 11.85 -12.29 27.76
N PHE A 422 10.99 -12.52 26.78
CA PHE A 422 10.60 -11.50 25.79
C PHE A 422 9.92 -10.31 26.49
N TYR A 423 9.01 -10.58 27.43
CA TYR A 423 8.38 -9.55 28.28
C TYR A 423 9.39 -8.74 29.08
N LYS A 424 10.38 -9.38 29.71
CA LYS A 424 11.41 -8.71 30.49
C LYS A 424 12.38 -7.86 29.65
N ILE A 425 12.76 -8.36 28.47
CA ILE A 425 13.55 -7.60 27.50
C ILE A 425 12.76 -6.36 27.06
N TYR A 426 11.49 -6.51 26.79
CA TYR A 426 10.59 -5.44 26.41
C TYR A 426 10.43 -4.41 27.54
N GLU A 427 10.13 -4.83 28.78
CA GLU A 427 9.98 -3.97 29.96
C GLU A 427 11.26 -3.14 30.24
N ALA A 428 12.43 -3.71 29.99
CA ALA A 428 13.71 -3.03 30.16
C ALA A 428 13.99 -1.93 29.12
N TYR A 429 13.43 -2.05 27.89
CA TYR A 429 13.76 -1.17 26.76
C TYR A 429 12.67 -0.15 26.40
N CYS A 430 11.39 -0.37 26.70
CA CYS A 430 10.29 0.41 26.13
C CYS A 430 9.61 1.46 27.03
N GLY A 431 9.95 1.55 28.31
CA GLY A 431 9.40 2.57 29.20
C GLY A 431 7.87 2.51 29.41
N GLN A 432 7.34 3.39 30.29
CA GLN A 432 5.97 3.31 30.82
C GLN A 432 4.81 3.58 29.84
N ALA A 433 5.04 4.11 28.67
CA ALA A 433 3.99 4.50 27.71
C ALA A 433 3.28 3.32 27.00
N ALA A 434 3.84 2.13 27.08
CA ALA A 434 3.36 0.95 26.35
C ALA A 434 2.39 0.03 27.13
N TYR A 435 2.04 0.37 28.36
CA TYR A 435 1.32 -0.52 29.28
C TYR A 435 -0.09 -0.95 28.85
N ALA A 436 -0.81 -0.14 28.11
CA ALA A 436 -2.18 -0.46 27.71
C ALA A 436 -2.25 -1.52 26.59
N THR A 437 -1.20 -1.64 25.77
CA THR A 437 -1.13 -2.56 24.63
C THR A 437 -0.42 -3.88 24.96
N LEU A 438 0.47 -3.87 25.95
CA LEU A 438 1.19 -5.03 26.47
C LEU A 438 0.28 -6.12 27.05
N GLY A 439 -0.77 -5.71 27.79
CA GLY A 439 -1.72 -6.63 28.36
C GLY A 439 -2.42 -7.48 27.31
N ASP A 440 -2.74 -6.91 26.19
CA ASP A 440 -3.45 -7.58 25.08
C ASP A 440 -2.53 -8.56 24.33
N GLY A 441 -1.28 -8.19 24.07
CA GLY A 441 -0.31 -9.08 23.44
C GLY A 441 0.06 -10.27 24.33
N PHE A 442 0.24 -10.04 25.64
CA PHE A 442 0.49 -11.11 26.59
C PHE A 442 -0.71 -12.05 26.75
N LEU A 443 -1.93 -11.52 26.74
CA LEU A 443 -3.16 -12.32 26.77
C LEU A 443 -3.27 -13.19 25.51
N CYS A 444 -2.95 -12.66 24.33
CA CYS A 444 -2.92 -13.45 23.09
C CYS A 444 -1.91 -14.58 23.18
N LEU A 445 -0.69 -14.34 23.65
CA LEU A 445 0.33 -15.38 23.83
C LEU A 445 -0.09 -16.43 24.87
N LEU A 446 -0.74 -16.03 25.93
CA LEU A 446 -1.25 -16.94 26.96
C LEU A 446 -2.37 -17.84 26.41
N VAL A 447 -3.31 -17.26 25.68
CA VAL A 447 -4.39 -17.98 25.00
C VAL A 447 -3.83 -18.99 24.01
N GLU A 448 -2.88 -18.58 23.18
CA GLU A 448 -2.20 -19.46 22.22
C GLU A 448 -1.43 -20.60 22.92
N ALA A 449 -0.76 -20.34 24.02
CA ALA A 449 -0.07 -21.38 24.80
C ALA A 449 -1.05 -22.38 25.41
N VAL A 450 -2.22 -21.95 25.89
CA VAL A 450 -3.28 -22.83 26.39
C VAL A 450 -3.82 -23.72 25.28
N PHE A 451 -4.11 -23.15 24.10
CA PHE A 451 -4.56 -23.92 22.95
C PHE A 451 -3.49 -24.91 22.46
N ALA A 452 -2.21 -24.51 22.42
CA ALA A 452 -1.11 -25.41 22.08
C ALA A 452 -1.05 -26.61 23.03
N GLY A 453 -1.25 -26.39 24.34
CA GLY A 453 -1.33 -27.44 25.34
C GLY A 453 -2.50 -28.41 25.10
N ILE A 454 -3.68 -27.88 24.78
CA ILE A 454 -4.87 -28.68 24.45
C ILE A 454 -4.64 -29.50 23.18
N TYR A 455 -4.02 -28.95 22.13
CA TYR A 455 -3.69 -29.69 20.91
C TYR A 455 -2.77 -30.89 21.19
N VAL A 456 -1.71 -30.65 21.94
CA VAL A 456 -0.77 -31.73 22.30
C VAL A 456 -1.49 -32.86 23.06
N PHE A 457 -2.38 -32.49 23.99
CA PHE A 457 -3.18 -33.47 24.73
C PHE A 457 -4.13 -34.27 23.83
N LEU A 458 -4.82 -33.61 22.89
CA LEU A 458 -5.78 -34.23 21.98
C LEU A 458 -5.08 -35.10 20.90
N LEU A 459 -3.94 -34.64 20.36
CA LEU A 459 -3.17 -35.38 19.36
C LEU A 459 -2.61 -36.70 19.91
N LYS A 460 -2.37 -36.77 21.22
CA LYS A 460 -1.98 -38.03 21.91
C LYS A 460 -3.07 -39.11 21.86
N SER A 461 -4.32 -38.70 21.72
CA SER A 461 -5.48 -39.58 21.62
C SER A 461 -5.91 -39.72 20.16
N HIS A 462 -5.41 -40.74 19.45
CA HIS A 462 -5.72 -41.02 18.02
C HIS A 462 -7.22 -41.05 17.64
N ARG A 463 -8.14 -41.00 18.60
CA ARG A 463 -9.60 -41.10 18.39
C ARG A 463 -10.35 -39.77 18.28
N ASN A 464 -9.72 -38.65 18.60
CA ASN A 464 -10.45 -37.37 18.79
C ASN A 464 -10.20 -36.32 17.68
N ARG A 465 -10.13 -36.74 16.40
CA ARG A 465 -9.96 -35.82 15.27
C ARG A 465 -10.97 -34.65 15.22
N LEU A 466 -12.23 -34.96 15.55
CA LEU A 466 -13.28 -33.93 15.62
C LEU A 466 -13.00 -32.93 16.73
N ALA A 467 -12.58 -33.39 17.90
CA ALA A 467 -12.26 -32.49 19.03
C ALA A 467 -11.10 -31.55 18.67
N VAL A 468 -10.07 -32.04 17.96
CA VAL A 468 -8.97 -31.17 17.46
C VAL A 468 -9.49 -30.10 16.53
N LEU A 469 -10.38 -30.41 15.59
CA LEU A 469 -10.97 -29.44 14.68
C LEU A 469 -11.86 -28.42 15.40
N VAL A 470 -12.63 -28.85 16.41
CA VAL A 470 -13.47 -27.95 17.24
C VAL A 470 -12.58 -26.99 18.03
N VAL A 471 -11.52 -27.47 18.67
CA VAL A 471 -10.56 -26.62 19.39
C VAL A 471 -9.87 -25.64 18.45
N LEU A 472 -9.46 -26.09 17.25
CA LEU A 472 -8.90 -25.23 16.24
C LEU A 472 -9.87 -24.10 15.86
N CYS A 473 -11.12 -24.46 15.55
CA CYS A 473 -12.14 -23.49 15.18
C CYS A 473 -12.40 -22.47 16.32
N ALA A 474 -12.46 -22.94 17.55
CA ALA A 474 -12.64 -22.08 18.71
C ALA A 474 -11.46 -21.12 18.93
N GLN A 475 -10.22 -21.61 18.84
CA GLN A 475 -9.03 -20.77 18.91
C GLN A 475 -9.05 -19.69 17.84
N LEU A 476 -9.26 -20.09 16.59
CA LEU A 476 -9.25 -19.16 15.47
C LEU A 476 -10.38 -18.11 15.55
N ALA A 477 -11.54 -18.51 16.09
CA ALA A 477 -12.62 -17.56 16.36
C ALA A 477 -12.22 -16.54 17.42
N VAL A 478 -11.61 -16.99 18.54
CA VAL A 478 -11.15 -16.09 19.61
C VAL A 478 -10.09 -15.10 19.10
N THR A 479 -9.05 -15.60 18.42
CA THR A 479 -8.01 -14.72 17.86
C THR A 479 -8.54 -13.76 16.82
N SER A 480 -9.51 -14.19 16.00
CA SER A 480 -10.16 -13.32 15.03
C SER A 480 -11.04 -12.25 15.68
N VAL A 481 -11.78 -12.59 16.76
CA VAL A 481 -12.57 -11.62 17.53
C VAL A 481 -11.69 -10.50 18.03
N VAL A 482 -10.54 -10.83 18.62
CA VAL A 482 -9.60 -9.83 19.14
C VAL A 482 -8.97 -9.01 18.00
N SER A 483 -8.56 -9.67 16.92
CA SER A 483 -7.86 -9.01 15.82
C SER A 483 -8.76 -8.07 15.00
N PHE A 484 -10.03 -8.39 14.85
CA PHE A 484 -11.01 -7.57 14.13
C PHE A 484 -11.83 -6.65 15.06
N ALA A 485 -11.51 -6.60 16.34
CA ALA A 485 -12.19 -5.69 17.25
C ALA A 485 -12.04 -4.24 16.76
N PRO A 486 -13.12 -3.44 16.73
CA PRO A 486 -13.04 -2.04 16.38
C PRO A 486 -12.06 -1.31 17.32
N ASN A 487 -11.26 -0.41 16.80
CA ASN A 487 -10.43 0.45 17.63
C ASN A 487 -11.34 1.32 18.50
N LYS A 488 -11.20 1.23 19.81
CA LYS A 488 -11.91 2.09 20.76
C LYS A 488 -11.31 3.49 20.84
N GLU A 489 -10.14 3.70 20.26
CA GLU A 489 -9.53 5.02 20.15
C GLU A 489 -10.25 5.81 19.07
N ASN A 490 -10.86 6.89 19.52
CA ASN A 490 -11.67 7.84 18.75
C ASN A 490 -10.85 8.72 17.78
N SER A 491 -9.91 8.19 17.04
CA SER A 491 -9.36 8.96 15.93
C SER A 491 -10.34 8.89 14.76
N THR A 492 -11.10 9.95 14.60
CA THR A 492 -12.09 10.12 13.55
C THR A 492 -11.52 9.94 12.15
N VAL A 493 -10.25 10.25 11.95
CA VAL A 493 -9.52 10.22 10.67
C VAL A 493 -9.32 8.81 10.10
N PHE A 494 -9.31 7.77 10.94
CA PHE A 494 -9.06 6.38 10.50
C PHE A 494 -10.25 5.45 10.70
N SER A 495 -11.44 6.02 10.93
CA SER A 495 -12.65 5.23 11.15
C SER A 495 -13.32 4.82 9.85
N SER A 496 -14.00 3.69 9.88
CA SER A 496 -14.76 3.19 8.74
C SER A 496 -15.96 4.09 8.37
N GLY A 497 -16.51 4.83 9.31
CA GLY A 497 -17.63 5.76 9.11
C GLY A 497 -17.32 6.85 8.08
N TYR A 498 -16.08 7.21 7.96
CA TYR A 498 -15.60 8.14 6.98
C TYR A 498 -15.82 7.70 5.52
N LEU A 499 -15.42 6.46 5.18
CA LEU A 499 -15.66 5.89 3.84
C LEU A 499 -17.13 5.69 3.57
N GLU A 500 -17.93 5.41 4.59
CA GLU A 500 -19.38 5.27 4.48
C GLU A 500 -20.00 6.61 4.10
N GLN A 501 -19.60 7.69 4.77
CA GLN A 501 -20.06 9.05 4.42
C GLN A 501 -19.68 9.43 2.98
N ALA A 502 -18.40 9.25 2.60
CA ALA A 502 -17.94 9.53 1.25
C ALA A 502 -18.71 8.71 0.19
N ASN A 503 -19.01 7.45 0.49
CA ASN A 503 -19.79 6.60 -0.39
C ASN A 503 -21.27 7.03 -0.48
N ASN A 504 -21.86 7.50 0.62
CA ASN A 504 -23.22 8.02 0.65
C ASN A 504 -23.33 9.35 -0.11
N VAL A 505 -22.37 10.26 0.08
CA VAL A 505 -22.26 11.49 -0.71
C VAL A 505 -22.15 11.16 -2.20
N ALA A 506 -21.26 10.21 -2.58
CA ALA A 506 -21.12 9.79 -3.97
C ALA A 506 -22.40 9.20 -4.58
N LYS A 507 -23.20 8.51 -3.76
CA LYS A 507 -24.47 7.90 -4.18
C LYS A 507 -25.59 8.90 -4.31
N ASN A 508 -25.64 9.89 -3.42
CA ASN A 508 -26.73 10.84 -3.28
C ASN A 508 -26.51 12.13 -4.09
N MET A 509 -25.27 12.40 -4.54
CA MET A 509 -24.92 13.55 -5.38
C MET A 509 -25.57 13.41 -6.75
N GLU A 510 -26.45 14.34 -7.10
CA GLU A 510 -27.12 14.40 -8.40
C GLU A 510 -26.33 15.24 -9.41
N THR A 511 -25.53 16.20 -8.95
CA THR A 511 -24.75 17.10 -9.79
C THR A 511 -23.67 16.31 -10.58
N GLU A 512 -23.76 16.36 -11.90
CA GLU A 512 -22.72 15.87 -12.79
C GLU A 512 -21.65 16.93 -12.99
N THR A 513 -20.38 16.54 -12.92
CA THR A 513 -19.26 17.42 -13.21
C THR A 513 -18.81 17.23 -14.65
N GLU A 514 -18.47 18.32 -15.32
CA GLU A 514 -17.90 18.28 -16.65
C GLU A 514 -16.43 17.81 -16.63
N ALA A 515 -15.86 17.64 -17.83
CA ALA A 515 -14.45 17.26 -17.96
C ALA A 515 -13.54 18.33 -17.36
N PHE A 516 -12.62 17.93 -16.48
CA PHE A 516 -11.69 18.77 -15.73
C PHE A 516 -12.31 19.63 -14.62
N GLU A 517 -13.60 19.65 -14.43
CA GLU A 517 -14.16 20.25 -13.23
C GLU A 517 -13.78 19.41 -12.01
N ARG A 518 -13.19 20.06 -11.03
CA ARG A 518 -12.69 19.45 -9.81
C ARG A 518 -13.57 19.81 -8.63
N ILE A 519 -13.66 18.85 -7.70
CA ILE A 519 -14.32 19.06 -6.42
C ILE A 519 -13.24 19.23 -5.35
N LYS A 520 -13.43 20.22 -4.51
CA LYS A 520 -12.66 20.45 -3.29
C LYS A 520 -13.51 20.05 -2.09
N ASN A 521 -12.87 19.68 -1.01
CA ASN A 521 -13.50 19.47 0.27
C ASN A 521 -12.78 20.31 1.32
N THR A 522 -13.42 21.34 1.82
CA THR A 522 -12.86 22.21 2.85
C THR A 522 -13.20 21.76 4.25
N ASP A 523 -14.06 20.76 4.41
CA ASP A 523 -14.54 20.34 5.71
C ASP A 523 -13.84 19.06 6.19
N TYR A 524 -13.26 19.10 7.40
CA TYR A 524 -12.50 17.98 7.98
C TYR A 524 -13.31 16.68 8.12
N LYS A 525 -14.64 16.74 8.19
CA LYS A 525 -15.49 15.56 8.31
C LYS A 525 -15.41 14.62 7.10
N ILE A 526 -15.06 15.15 5.92
CA ILE A 526 -14.86 14.36 4.68
C ILE A 526 -13.42 14.50 4.17
N ASP A 527 -12.61 15.26 4.83
CA ASP A 527 -11.25 15.51 4.40
C ASP A 527 -10.40 14.24 4.56
N HIS A 528 -10.54 13.37 3.61
CA HIS A 528 -9.72 12.20 3.52
C HIS A 528 -9.00 12.17 2.18
N ILE A 529 -7.75 11.86 2.24
CA ILE A 529 -6.76 12.07 1.20
C ILE A 529 -7.12 11.41 -0.14
N HIS A 530 -7.89 10.34 -0.10
CA HIS A 530 -8.34 9.61 -1.29
C HIS A 530 -9.87 9.59 -1.49
N TYR A 531 -10.60 10.46 -0.80
CA TYR A 531 -12.06 10.51 -0.98
C TYR A 531 -12.49 10.74 -2.44
N PRO A 532 -11.74 11.46 -3.31
CA PRO A 532 -12.12 11.63 -4.71
C PRO A 532 -12.24 10.32 -5.46
N LEU A 533 -11.44 9.31 -5.09
CA LEU A 533 -11.52 7.98 -5.68
C LEU A 533 -12.82 7.27 -5.29
N VAL A 534 -13.32 7.50 -4.08
CA VAL A 534 -14.61 6.98 -3.60
C VAL A 534 -15.75 7.73 -4.27
N LEU A 535 -15.67 9.05 -4.37
CA LEU A 535 -16.64 9.87 -5.10
C LEU A 535 -16.67 9.56 -6.60
N GLY A 536 -15.55 9.14 -7.18
CA GLY A 536 -15.40 8.97 -8.63
C GLY A 536 -15.30 10.30 -9.38
N LYS A 537 -14.92 11.36 -8.68
CA LYS A 537 -14.80 12.73 -9.20
C LYS A 537 -13.35 13.14 -9.26
N GLN A 538 -13.04 14.19 -10.03
CA GLN A 538 -11.70 14.77 -10.09
C GLN A 538 -11.51 15.72 -8.92
N ALA A 539 -10.34 15.63 -8.26
CA ALA A 539 -9.92 16.52 -7.19
C ALA A 539 -8.40 16.60 -7.13
N ILE A 540 -7.86 17.48 -6.30
CA ILE A 540 -6.42 17.61 -6.13
C ILE A 540 -5.88 16.69 -5.05
N SER A 541 -6.66 16.36 -4.02
CA SER A 541 -6.19 15.55 -2.90
C SER A 541 -5.74 14.14 -3.30
N ASN A 542 -4.70 13.68 -2.67
CA ASN A 542 -4.15 12.35 -2.93
C ASN A 542 -3.22 11.86 -1.82
N TYR A 543 -3.04 10.52 -1.78
CA TYR A 543 -2.03 9.84 -0.99
C TYR A 543 -1.37 8.73 -1.82
N TRP A 544 -0.63 9.15 -2.82
CA TRP A 544 0.13 8.22 -3.66
C TRP A 544 1.59 8.25 -3.27
N HIS A 545 2.14 7.14 -2.80
CA HIS A 545 3.56 7.03 -2.44
C HIS A 545 4.54 7.33 -3.60
N VAL A 546 4.04 7.53 -4.79
CA VAL A 546 4.79 7.77 -6.04
C VAL A 546 4.45 9.13 -6.65
N ILE A 547 4.16 10.10 -5.81
CA ILE A 547 3.91 11.48 -6.24
C ILE A 547 5.15 12.07 -6.94
N SER A 548 4.91 12.91 -7.97
CA SER A 548 6.02 13.63 -8.63
C SER A 548 6.77 14.52 -7.64
N PRO A 549 8.11 14.57 -7.69
CA PRO A 549 8.90 15.38 -6.76
C PRO A 549 8.59 16.88 -6.84
N ASP A 550 8.16 17.37 -7.99
CA ASP A 550 7.84 18.78 -8.19
C ASP A 550 6.41 19.13 -7.75
N LEU A 551 5.53 18.15 -7.60
CA LEU A 551 4.11 18.40 -7.36
C LEU A 551 3.86 19.02 -5.97
N GLN A 552 4.41 18.43 -4.92
CA GLN A 552 4.19 18.91 -3.55
C GLN A 552 4.75 20.33 -3.31
N PRO A 553 6.00 20.65 -3.69
CA PRO A 553 6.51 22.01 -3.55
C PRO A 553 5.66 23.06 -4.28
N ASN A 554 5.20 22.74 -5.50
CA ASN A 554 4.37 23.66 -6.28
C ASN A 554 3.01 23.89 -5.64
N PHE A 555 2.35 22.85 -5.14
CA PHE A 555 1.07 23.00 -4.43
C PHE A 555 1.24 23.71 -3.08
N SER A 556 2.34 23.45 -2.36
CA SER A 556 2.66 24.22 -1.15
C SER A 556 2.84 25.69 -1.44
N ALA A 557 3.52 26.03 -2.52
CA ALA A 557 3.73 27.40 -2.97
C ALA A 557 2.41 28.07 -3.41
N LEU A 558 1.47 27.31 -3.98
CA LEU A 558 0.10 27.78 -4.26
C LEU A 558 -0.78 27.86 -3.01
N GLY A 559 -0.27 27.49 -1.85
CA GLY A 559 -0.98 27.60 -0.57
C GLY A 559 -1.84 26.42 -0.18
N TYR A 560 -1.77 25.28 -0.86
CA TYR A 560 -2.45 24.05 -0.43
C TYR A 560 -1.65 23.32 0.64
N SER A 561 -2.35 22.62 1.51
CA SER A 561 -1.73 21.82 2.57
C SER A 561 -1.07 20.58 2.02
N ILE A 562 0.15 20.32 2.48
CA ILE A 562 0.90 19.11 2.17
C ILE A 562 1.39 18.45 3.45
N ASN A 563 1.43 17.13 3.47
CA ASN A 563 2.03 16.38 4.55
C ASN A 563 2.71 15.13 3.98
N TRP A 564 4.00 14.99 4.22
CA TRP A 564 4.82 13.86 3.78
C TRP A 564 4.64 13.53 2.28
N THR A 565 3.86 12.51 1.90
CA THR A 565 3.51 12.16 0.51
C THR A 565 2.03 12.45 0.19
N GLN A 566 1.39 13.27 0.99
CA GLN A 566 -0.02 13.62 0.89
C GLN A 566 -0.17 15.04 0.35
N LEU A 567 -1.16 15.22 -0.49
CA LEU A 567 -1.67 16.50 -0.93
C LEU A 567 -3.12 16.58 -0.49
N LEU A 568 -3.47 17.65 0.18
CA LEU A 568 -4.80 17.87 0.73
C LEU A 568 -5.53 18.96 -0.04
N ASP A 569 -6.84 18.91 -0.04
CA ASP A 569 -7.68 19.97 -0.64
C ASP A 569 -7.71 21.24 0.20
N ALA A 570 -7.35 21.15 1.49
CA ALA A 570 -7.29 22.31 2.36
C ALA A 570 -6.25 23.32 1.89
N GLY A 571 -6.58 24.59 2.02
CA GLY A 571 -5.73 25.69 1.58
C GLY A 571 -6.07 26.23 0.20
N GLY A 572 -5.09 26.88 -0.41
CA GLY A 572 -5.29 27.63 -1.64
C GLY A 572 -6.07 28.94 -1.44
N THR A 573 -6.30 29.66 -2.52
CA THR A 573 -7.15 30.85 -2.56
C THR A 573 -8.22 30.69 -3.61
N ILE A 574 -9.21 31.56 -3.61
CA ILE A 574 -10.21 31.59 -4.67
C ILE A 574 -9.59 31.80 -6.07
N PHE A 575 -8.42 32.44 -6.16
CA PHE A 575 -7.65 32.53 -7.41
C PHE A 575 -7.06 31.20 -7.81
N SER A 576 -6.31 30.55 -6.91
CA SER A 576 -5.70 29.25 -7.23
C SER A 576 -6.77 28.19 -7.49
N ASP A 577 -7.88 28.18 -6.74
CA ASP A 577 -9.00 27.26 -6.97
C ASP A 577 -9.60 27.47 -8.37
N THR A 578 -9.88 28.73 -8.76
CA THR A 578 -10.42 29.06 -10.08
C THR A 578 -9.43 28.68 -11.20
N LEU A 579 -8.14 28.97 -11.04
CA LEU A 579 -7.10 28.65 -12.01
C LEU A 579 -6.92 27.14 -12.20
N LEU A 580 -6.98 26.37 -11.11
CA LEU A 580 -6.91 24.91 -11.13
C LEU A 580 -8.22 24.25 -11.53
N HIS A 581 -9.22 25.01 -11.93
CA HIS A 581 -10.54 24.52 -12.33
C HIS A 581 -11.25 23.72 -11.22
N ILE A 582 -11.06 24.16 -9.97
CA ILE A 582 -11.84 23.68 -8.83
C ILE A 582 -13.14 24.45 -8.81
N GLN A 583 -14.17 23.88 -9.42
CA GLN A 583 -15.46 24.52 -9.61
C GLN A 583 -16.41 24.27 -8.45
N TYR A 584 -16.23 23.18 -7.71
CA TYR A 584 -17.15 22.79 -6.65
C TYR A 584 -16.42 22.62 -5.32
N ASP A 585 -17.12 22.98 -4.25
CA ASP A 585 -16.64 22.79 -2.88
C ASP A 585 -17.71 22.07 -2.05
N LEU A 586 -17.33 21.01 -1.36
CA LEU A 586 -18.16 20.30 -0.39
C LEU A 586 -17.93 20.90 0.99
N SER A 587 -18.97 21.42 1.62
CA SER A 587 -18.90 22.00 2.95
C SER A 587 -20.15 21.74 3.79
N TYR A 588 -19.94 21.44 5.08
CA TYR A 588 -21.02 21.40 6.07
C TYR A 588 -21.41 22.82 6.54
N ARG A 589 -20.62 23.81 6.17
CA ARG A 589 -20.85 25.21 6.51
C ARG A 589 -21.34 25.96 5.31
N GLU A 590 -22.11 27.01 5.57
CA GLU A 590 -22.48 27.94 4.55
C GLU A 590 -21.25 28.73 4.08
N LEU A 591 -20.93 28.63 2.79
CA LEU A 591 -19.86 29.41 2.18
C LEU A 591 -20.38 30.78 1.76
N PRO A 592 -19.52 31.83 1.75
CA PRO A 592 -19.95 33.20 1.43
C PRO A 592 -20.61 33.26 0.06
N GLY A 593 -21.88 33.69 0.02
CA GLY A 593 -22.69 33.78 -1.20
C GLY A 593 -22.13 34.75 -2.25
N SER A 594 -21.23 35.65 -1.84
CA SER A 594 -20.47 36.50 -2.74
C SER A 594 -19.46 35.77 -3.61
N MET A 595 -18.93 34.64 -3.12
CA MET A 595 -17.89 33.85 -3.79
C MET A 595 -18.44 32.50 -4.30
N TYR A 596 -19.45 31.98 -3.66
CA TYR A 596 -19.98 30.65 -3.94
C TYR A 596 -21.51 30.65 -4.06
N ARG A 597 -22.04 29.73 -4.85
CA ARG A 597 -23.47 29.47 -4.99
C ARG A 597 -23.77 28.06 -4.56
N LEU A 598 -24.69 27.87 -3.61
CA LEU A 598 -25.20 26.55 -3.24
C LEU A 598 -25.93 25.92 -4.44
N CYS A 599 -25.49 24.75 -4.86
CA CYS A 599 -26.10 23.97 -5.94
C CYS A 599 -27.00 22.87 -5.39
N GLU A 600 -26.54 22.17 -4.36
CA GLU A 600 -27.21 20.98 -3.87
C GLU A 600 -26.91 20.77 -2.37
N ASN A 601 -27.88 20.24 -1.62
CA ASN A 601 -27.67 19.71 -0.28
C ASN A 601 -27.75 18.19 -0.34
N ILE A 602 -26.66 17.52 0.05
CA ILE A 602 -26.47 16.09 -0.10
C ILE A 602 -26.53 15.43 1.27
N ASP A 603 -27.37 14.42 1.43
CA ASP A 603 -27.42 13.61 2.64
C ASP A 603 -26.19 12.70 2.73
N ASN A 604 -25.41 12.82 3.80
CA ASN A 604 -24.22 12.00 4.07
C ASN A 604 -24.56 10.60 4.63
N GLY A 605 -25.85 10.28 4.77
CA GLY A 605 -26.34 9.00 5.29
C GLY A 605 -26.39 8.90 6.83
N ASN A 606 -25.95 9.93 7.55
CA ASN A 606 -26.03 10.03 9.01
C ASN A 606 -27.10 11.02 9.49
N GLY A 607 -27.92 11.52 8.56
CA GLY A 607 -28.92 12.56 8.82
C GLY A 607 -28.38 13.98 8.81
N GLU A 608 -27.11 14.17 8.43
CA GLU A 608 -26.51 15.49 8.21
C GLU A 608 -26.51 15.82 6.71
N GLN A 609 -26.68 17.10 6.38
CA GLN A 609 -26.62 17.58 5.01
C GLN A 609 -25.26 18.26 4.76
N ILE A 610 -24.64 17.92 3.64
CA ILE A 610 -23.46 18.64 3.16
C ILE A 610 -23.84 19.46 1.92
N GLY A 611 -23.46 20.74 1.90
CA GLY A 611 -23.66 21.62 0.76
C GLY A 611 -22.62 21.37 -0.32
N LEU A 612 -23.07 21.26 -1.57
CA LEU A 612 -22.23 21.36 -2.75
C LEU A 612 -22.33 22.77 -3.28
N TYR A 613 -21.25 23.51 -3.19
CA TYR A 613 -21.16 24.91 -3.61
C TYR A 613 -20.37 25.05 -4.90
N GLN A 614 -20.86 25.86 -5.82
CA GLN A 614 -20.16 26.20 -7.05
C GLN A 614 -19.44 27.55 -6.89
N ASN A 615 -18.19 27.60 -7.30
CA ASN A 615 -17.41 28.84 -7.39
C ASN A 615 -18.07 29.81 -8.39
N ASN A 616 -18.28 31.07 -7.97
CA ASN A 616 -18.85 32.10 -8.82
C ASN A 616 -17.88 32.67 -9.87
N LEU A 617 -16.57 32.38 -9.71
CA LEU A 617 -15.56 32.73 -10.68
C LEU A 617 -15.23 31.54 -11.56
N GLU A 618 -15.07 31.80 -12.84
CA GLU A 618 -14.69 30.80 -13.82
C GLU A 618 -13.58 31.34 -14.73
N LEU A 619 -12.55 30.52 -14.93
CA LEU A 619 -11.52 30.72 -15.95
C LEU A 619 -11.64 29.64 -17.01
N PRO A 620 -11.32 29.96 -18.28
CA PRO A 620 -11.21 28.88 -19.30
C PRO A 620 -10.21 27.81 -18.85
N PHE A 621 -10.52 26.55 -19.14
CA PHE A 621 -9.59 25.43 -18.82
C PHE A 621 -8.21 25.62 -19.47
N ALA A 622 -8.16 26.24 -20.63
CA ALA A 622 -6.92 26.53 -21.35
C ALA A 622 -6.81 28.03 -21.58
N ILE A 623 -5.69 28.62 -21.19
CA ILE A 623 -5.50 30.09 -21.25
C ILE A 623 -4.30 30.38 -22.12
N GLN A 624 -4.48 31.28 -23.10
CA GLN A 624 -3.37 31.80 -23.89
C GLN A 624 -2.50 32.74 -23.03
N THR A 625 -1.17 32.54 -23.07
CA THR A 625 -0.19 33.34 -22.34
C THR A 625 1.08 33.54 -23.16
N ASP A 626 1.81 34.63 -22.88
CA ASP A 626 3.15 34.85 -23.44
C ASP A 626 4.25 34.27 -22.50
N THR A 627 3.88 33.81 -21.34
CA THR A 627 4.80 33.21 -20.37
C THR A 627 5.14 31.78 -20.78
N GLN A 628 6.43 31.51 -21.01
CA GLN A 628 6.94 30.22 -21.39
C GLN A 628 7.12 29.30 -20.19
N GLU A 629 7.80 29.76 -19.16
CA GLU A 629 8.17 29.05 -17.96
C GLU A 629 8.07 29.99 -16.75
N LEU A 630 7.64 29.46 -15.63
CA LEU A 630 7.63 30.16 -14.35
C LEU A 630 7.94 29.12 -13.26
N ALA A 631 8.82 29.47 -12.33
CA ALA A 631 9.08 28.65 -11.14
C ALA A 631 8.46 29.33 -9.92
N ALA A 632 7.93 28.53 -8.99
CA ALA A 632 7.40 29.05 -7.74
C ALA A 632 8.47 29.81 -6.94
N SER A 633 8.08 30.90 -6.31
CA SER A 633 8.99 31.78 -5.56
C SER A 633 9.34 31.21 -4.17
N GLY A 634 8.55 30.29 -3.65
CA GLY A 634 8.68 29.78 -2.29
C GLY A 634 7.75 30.44 -1.26
N GLU A 635 7.49 31.75 -1.42
CA GLU A 635 6.48 32.48 -0.62
C GLU A 635 5.11 32.38 -1.30
N LYS A 636 4.05 32.10 -0.50
CA LYS A 636 2.74 31.75 -1.05
C LYS A 636 2.06 32.92 -1.80
N PHE A 637 2.07 34.09 -1.21
CA PHE A 637 1.45 35.26 -1.84
C PHE A 637 2.23 35.74 -3.08
N ASP A 638 3.56 35.72 -3.03
CA ASP A 638 4.40 36.06 -4.16
C ASP A 638 4.24 35.09 -5.32
N THR A 639 4.16 33.80 -5.04
CA THR A 639 3.91 32.77 -6.05
C THR A 639 2.58 33.01 -6.75
N GLN A 640 1.51 33.29 -5.99
CA GLN A 640 0.19 33.54 -6.56
C GLN A 640 0.17 34.87 -7.36
N ASN A 641 0.84 35.91 -6.89
CA ASN A 641 0.97 37.15 -7.62
C ASN A 641 1.71 36.97 -8.95
N ALA A 642 2.85 36.26 -8.93
CA ALA A 642 3.62 35.97 -10.13
C ALA A 642 2.79 35.15 -11.14
N LEU A 643 2.05 34.15 -10.65
CA LEU A 643 1.19 33.34 -11.49
C LEU A 643 0.00 34.13 -12.06
N TYR A 644 -0.62 35.00 -11.27
CA TYR A 644 -1.66 35.90 -11.72
C TYR A 644 -1.14 36.80 -12.85
N GLN A 645 0.03 37.44 -12.67
CA GLN A 645 0.66 38.27 -13.68
C GLN A 645 1.01 37.51 -14.97
N ALA A 646 1.54 36.29 -14.82
CA ALA A 646 1.88 35.42 -15.94
C ALA A 646 0.65 35.00 -16.79
N ILE A 647 -0.48 34.78 -16.15
CA ILE A 647 -1.73 34.36 -16.84
C ILE A 647 -2.49 35.54 -17.42
N THR A 648 -2.57 36.66 -16.68
CA THR A 648 -3.30 37.85 -17.13
C THR A 648 -2.51 38.76 -18.08
N GLY A 649 -1.16 38.74 -17.97
CA GLY A 649 -0.29 39.72 -18.60
C GLY A 649 -0.30 41.10 -17.90
N SER A 650 -0.97 41.24 -16.75
CA SER A 650 -0.98 42.44 -15.93
C SER A 650 0.25 42.54 -15.04
N SER A 651 0.65 43.75 -14.69
CA SER A 651 1.66 43.99 -13.64
C SER A 651 1.06 44.25 -12.26
N ASP A 652 -0.26 44.08 -12.11
CA ASP A 652 -0.94 44.34 -10.86
C ASP A 652 -0.63 43.26 -9.82
N THR A 653 -0.71 43.62 -8.54
CA THR A 653 -0.54 42.72 -7.40
C THR A 653 -1.91 42.30 -6.89
N LEU A 654 -2.24 41.01 -7.06
CA LEU A 654 -3.55 40.46 -6.67
C LEU A 654 -3.68 40.33 -5.15
N ILE A 655 -2.62 39.85 -4.47
CA ILE A 655 -2.60 39.67 -3.02
C ILE A 655 -1.57 40.64 -2.43
N ARG A 656 -2.01 41.47 -1.50
CA ARG A 656 -1.16 42.46 -0.80
C ARG A 656 -1.08 42.10 0.67
N ASP A 657 0.13 42.22 1.25
CA ASP A 657 0.29 42.06 2.70
C ASP A 657 -0.59 43.07 3.47
N VAL A 658 -1.10 42.62 4.59
CA VAL A 658 -1.94 43.42 5.46
C VAL A 658 -1.08 44.38 6.26
N SER A 659 -1.35 45.67 6.11
CA SER A 659 -0.89 46.69 7.09
C SER A 659 -1.89 46.73 8.22
N ALA A 660 -1.53 46.17 9.39
CA ALA A 660 -2.42 46.12 10.55
C ALA A 660 -1.80 46.83 11.76
N ASP A 661 -2.63 47.45 12.55
CA ASP A 661 -2.28 47.87 13.90
C ASP A 661 -2.34 46.65 14.83
N ILE A 662 -1.22 46.35 15.49
CA ILE A 662 -1.07 45.17 16.34
C ILE A 662 -1.15 45.61 17.80
N ASN A 663 -2.13 45.04 18.52
CA ASN A 663 -2.27 45.22 19.96
C ASN A 663 -2.30 43.86 20.64
N GLY A 664 -1.14 43.42 21.10
CA GLY A 664 -0.99 42.06 21.64
C GLY A 664 -1.23 40.99 20.60
N SER A 665 -2.24 40.16 20.76
CA SER A 665 -2.65 39.11 19.83
C SER A 665 -3.76 39.54 18.85
N VAL A 666 -4.13 40.81 18.85
CA VAL A 666 -5.18 41.39 18.00
C VAL A 666 -4.57 42.24 16.88
N TYR A 667 -4.96 41.92 15.66
CA TYR A 667 -4.58 42.61 14.44
C TYR A 667 -5.80 43.37 13.91
N SER A 668 -5.77 44.68 13.90
CA SER A 668 -6.86 45.48 13.34
C SER A 668 -6.44 46.10 12.01
N THR A 669 -7.24 45.93 11.00
CA THR A 669 -6.98 46.46 9.64
C THR A 669 -8.26 46.99 9.04
N GLN A 670 -8.15 48.06 8.23
CA GLN A 670 -9.30 48.66 7.57
C GLN A 670 -9.36 48.25 6.09
N VAL A 671 -10.50 47.70 5.70
CA VAL A 671 -10.80 47.36 4.31
C VAL A 671 -11.43 48.53 3.63
N GLY A 672 -10.80 48.99 2.54
CA GLY A 672 -11.31 50.09 1.70
C GLY A 672 -12.45 49.63 0.76
N ALA A 673 -12.70 50.48 -0.28
CA ALA A 673 -13.70 50.14 -1.29
C ALA A 673 -13.36 48.90 -2.10
N GLY A 674 -14.40 48.17 -2.48
CA GLY A 674 -14.29 46.89 -3.21
C GLY A 674 -14.09 45.68 -2.30
N ARG A 675 -14.51 44.55 -2.80
CA ARG A 675 -14.48 43.29 -2.06
C ARG A 675 -13.09 42.70 -1.96
N LYS A 676 -12.66 42.41 -0.73
CA LYS A 676 -11.36 41.79 -0.42
C LYS A 676 -11.56 40.50 0.35
N VAL A 677 -10.75 39.51 0.06
CA VAL A 677 -10.74 38.22 0.80
C VAL A 677 -9.46 38.17 1.62
N LEU A 678 -9.61 37.94 2.92
CA LEU A 678 -8.47 37.84 3.84
C LEU A 678 -7.97 36.43 3.91
N TYR A 679 -6.69 36.23 3.66
CA TYR A 679 -5.99 34.96 3.81
C TYR A 679 -4.89 35.04 4.84
N PHE A 680 -4.65 33.92 5.49
CA PHE A 680 -3.65 33.73 6.54
C PHE A 680 -2.83 32.47 6.32
N TYR A 681 -1.54 32.53 6.65
CA TYR A 681 -0.71 31.35 6.92
C TYR A 681 0.38 31.66 7.94
N GLY A 682 0.85 30.59 8.66
CA GLY A 682 2.00 30.66 9.54
C GLY A 682 3.20 29.92 8.95
N THR A 683 4.39 30.44 9.14
CA THR A 683 5.64 29.79 8.66
C THR A 683 6.19 28.77 9.65
N ASN A 684 5.71 28.78 10.88
CA ASN A 684 6.09 27.76 11.88
C ASN A 684 4.84 27.23 12.57
N SER A 685 4.80 25.93 12.78
CA SER A 685 3.77 25.32 13.61
C SER A 685 4.04 25.65 15.08
N THR A 686 3.13 26.35 15.71
CA THR A 686 3.11 26.41 17.17
C THR A 686 2.75 25.05 17.74
N GLU A 687 3.38 24.63 18.84
CA GLU A 687 3.03 23.37 19.50
C GLU A 687 1.67 23.45 20.24
N GLN A 688 1.10 24.64 20.31
CA GLN A 688 -0.18 24.92 20.98
C GLN A 688 -1.31 25.11 19.96
N PRO A 689 -2.52 24.70 20.32
CA PRO A 689 -3.71 24.97 19.52
C PRO A 689 -3.87 26.49 19.33
N VAL A 690 -4.05 26.89 18.08
CA VAL A 690 -4.33 28.29 17.74
C VAL A 690 -5.78 28.38 17.32
N SER A 691 -6.60 29.12 18.07
CA SER A 691 -7.90 29.54 17.59
C SER A 691 -7.80 30.93 16.98
N ILE A 692 -8.51 31.15 15.88
CA ILE A 692 -8.57 32.42 15.19
C ILE A 692 -9.99 32.95 15.31
N LEU A 693 -10.13 34.17 15.86
CA LEU A 693 -11.38 34.90 15.83
C LEU A 693 -11.29 36.03 14.83
N VAL A 694 -12.31 36.23 14.04
CA VAL A 694 -12.43 37.34 13.12
C VAL A 694 -13.70 38.10 13.48
N ASN A 695 -13.56 39.36 13.84
CA ASN A 695 -14.65 40.22 14.35
C ASN A 695 -15.40 39.57 15.54
N GLY A 696 -14.68 38.79 16.36
CA GLY A 696 -15.23 38.07 17.52
C GLY A 696 -15.86 36.74 17.21
N GLU A 697 -15.96 36.34 15.96
CA GLU A 697 -16.43 35.02 15.55
C GLU A 697 -15.28 34.06 15.32
N GLN A 698 -15.38 32.84 15.83
CA GLN A 698 -14.34 31.83 15.64
C GLN A 698 -14.35 31.28 14.23
N ILE A 699 -13.18 31.39 13.59
CA ILE A 699 -12.98 30.84 12.25
C ILE A 699 -12.60 29.37 12.37
N TYR A 700 -13.25 28.59 11.55
CA TYR A 700 -12.95 27.16 11.41
C TYR A 700 -11.67 26.96 10.61
N ILE A 701 -10.79 26.11 11.13
CA ILE A 701 -9.58 25.70 10.45
C ILE A 701 -9.77 24.28 9.91
N PRO A 702 -9.75 24.06 8.61
CA PRO A 702 -9.85 22.72 8.04
C PRO A 702 -8.73 21.81 8.54
N ASN A 703 -9.02 20.52 8.68
CA ASN A 703 -8.04 19.50 9.05
C ASN A 703 -7.49 19.55 10.47
N SER A 704 -8.21 20.08 11.43
CA SER A 704 -7.84 19.93 12.83
C SER A 704 -8.22 18.51 13.32
N ASP A 705 -7.27 17.79 13.89
CA ASP A 705 -7.47 16.44 14.44
C ASP A 705 -8.35 16.39 15.70
N THR A 706 -8.77 17.54 16.20
CA THR A 706 -9.50 17.62 17.47
C THR A 706 -10.94 18.05 17.25
N SER A 707 -11.86 17.21 17.69
CA SER A 707 -13.31 17.44 17.60
C SER A 707 -13.82 18.62 18.42
N GLU A 708 -13.02 19.19 19.31
CA GLU A 708 -13.45 20.25 20.24
C GLU A 708 -12.57 21.49 20.24
N ASN A 709 -11.32 21.40 19.80
CA ASN A 709 -10.41 22.54 19.71
C ASN A 709 -9.93 22.74 18.27
N ILE A 710 -10.21 23.88 17.72
CA ILE A 710 -9.69 24.28 16.42
C ILE A 710 -8.23 24.64 16.62
N SER A 711 -7.33 23.77 16.21
CA SER A 711 -5.90 24.03 16.21
C SER A 711 -5.38 24.17 14.80
N TYR A 712 -4.42 25.04 14.60
CA TYR A 712 -3.63 25.08 13.38
C TYR A 712 -2.81 23.79 13.35
N PRO A 713 -3.05 22.84 12.43
CA PRO A 713 -2.47 21.51 12.54
C PRO A 713 -0.95 21.59 12.36
N LYS A 714 -0.21 21.06 13.29
CA LYS A 714 1.26 21.02 13.22
C LYS A 714 1.77 20.35 11.94
N ASP A 715 1.09 19.29 11.52
CA ASP A 715 1.50 18.47 10.37
C ASP A 715 0.84 18.89 9.04
N PHE A 716 -0.26 19.65 9.10
CA PHE A 716 -1.02 20.12 7.93
C PHE A 716 -1.00 21.65 7.79
N GLY A 717 -0.27 22.32 8.67
CA GLY A 717 -0.34 23.75 8.90
C GLY A 717 0.28 24.65 7.88
N ASN A 718 0.57 24.19 6.69
CA ASN A 718 1.21 25.01 5.66
C ASN A 718 0.27 25.45 4.55
N GLY A 719 -1.03 25.17 4.69
CA GLY A 719 -2.06 25.68 3.78
C GLY A 719 -2.50 27.10 4.11
N LEU A 720 -3.00 27.82 3.12
CA LEU A 720 -3.65 29.13 3.31
C LEU A 720 -5.05 28.93 3.93
N ILE A 721 -5.40 29.77 4.87
CA ILE A 721 -6.72 29.79 5.51
C ILE A 721 -7.46 31.04 5.05
N CYS A 722 -8.68 30.87 4.55
CA CYS A 722 -9.60 31.95 4.24
C CYS A 722 -10.25 32.43 5.55
N LEU A 723 -10.01 33.68 5.93
CA LEU A 723 -10.57 34.31 7.12
C LEU A 723 -11.88 35.04 6.85
N GLY A 724 -12.28 35.20 5.61
CA GLY A 724 -13.53 35.81 5.24
C GLY A 724 -13.42 36.79 4.09
N SER A 725 -14.58 37.34 3.66
CA SER A 725 -14.71 38.31 2.60
C SER A 725 -15.34 39.63 3.14
N PHE A 726 -14.68 40.75 2.95
CA PHE A 726 -15.00 42.02 3.59
C PHE A 726 -15.04 43.19 2.60
N GLU A 727 -15.78 44.23 2.94
CA GLU A 727 -15.89 45.41 2.12
C GLU A 727 -16.24 46.63 2.99
N ASN A 728 -15.46 47.72 2.89
CA ASN A 728 -15.70 49.01 3.59
C ASN A 728 -15.88 48.86 5.14
N GLU A 729 -15.14 48.02 5.78
CA GLU A 729 -15.23 47.80 7.23
C GLU A 729 -13.84 47.60 7.89
N THR A 730 -13.82 47.73 9.22
CA THR A 730 -12.65 47.38 10.02
C THR A 730 -12.73 45.91 10.38
N VAL A 731 -11.66 45.17 10.14
CA VAL A 731 -11.56 43.74 10.43
C VAL A 731 -10.56 43.52 11.58
N GLU A 732 -11.00 42.85 12.63
CA GLU A 732 -10.17 42.46 13.75
C GLU A 732 -9.91 40.94 13.68
N VAL A 733 -8.63 40.58 13.65
CA VAL A 733 -8.18 39.18 13.69
C VAL A 733 -7.46 38.94 15.01
N GLN A 734 -7.99 38.02 15.83
CA GLN A 734 -7.40 37.67 17.11
C GLN A 734 -6.91 36.23 17.09
N PHE A 735 -5.66 36.05 17.44
CA PHE A 735 -5.07 34.71 17.62
C PHE A 735 -5.04 34.37 19.11
N SER A 736 -5.49 33.14 19.47
CA SER A 736 -5.35 32.63 20.83
C SER A 736 -4.14 31.69 20.93
N GLY A 737 -3.35 31.87 21.97
CA GLY A 737 -2.13 31.13 22.23
C GLY A 737 -0.86 31.96 22.04
N ASP A 738 0.27 31.39 22.35
CA ASP A 738 1.59 31.98 22.19
C ASP A 738 2.02 31.91 20.72
N VAL A 739 1.61 32.91 19.94
CA VAL A 739 1.92 32.99 18.52
C VAL A 739 2.97 34.06 18.29
N ASP A 740 4.08 33.70 17.68
CA ASP A 740 5.08 34.68 17.25
C ASP A 740 4.54 35.45 16.01
N ALA A 741 4.24 36.71 16.23
CA ALA A 741 3.68 37.58 15.18
C ALA A 741 4.56 37.68 13.94
N SER A 742 5.88 37.50 14.05
CA SER A 742 6.81 37.51 12.92
C SER A 742 6.66 36.30 11.96
N LEU A 743 5.97 35.29 12.39
CA LEU A 743 5.73 34.05 11.63
C LEU A 743 4.33 34.02 10.99
N LEU A 744 3.53 35.06 11.22
CA LEU A 744 2.16 35.17 10.70
C LEU A 744 2.14 36.06 9.44
N HIS A 745 1.54 35.55 8.40
CA HIS A 745 1.36 36.23 7.13
C HIS A 745 -0.13 36.42 6.87
N LEU A 746 -0.55 37.65 6.79
CA LEU A 746 -1.92 38.06 6.45
C LEU A 746 -1.89 38.79 5.11
N GLY A 747 -2.80 38.47 4.21
CA GLY A 747 -2.85 39.05 2.86
C GLY A 747 -4.28 39.29 2.41
N TRP A 748 -4.50 40.46 1.82
CA TRP A 748 -5.75 40.85 1.13
C TRP A 748 -5.70 40.46 -0.33
N LEU A 749 -6.53 39.51 -0.76
CA LEU A 749 -6.79 39.23 -2.17
C LEU A 749 -7.88 40.20 -2.67
N ASP A 750 -7.62 40.90 -3.76
CA ASP A 750 -8.57 41.78 -4.42
C ASP A 750 -9.53 40.97 -5.29
N TYR A 751 -10.72 40.69 -4.76
CA TYR A 751 -11.71 39.87 -5.44
C TYR A 751 -12.31 40.55 -6.69
N ASP A 752 -12.54 41.85 -6.64
CA ASP A 752 -13.07 42.61 -7.79
C ASP A 752 -12.04 42.70 -8.93
N MET A 753 -10.77 42.85 -8.59
CA MET A 753 -9.67 42.76 -9.56
C MET A 753 -9.63 41.38 -10.22
N LEU A 754 -9.68 40.34 -9.42
CA LEU A 754 -9.68 38.96 -9.93
C LEU A 754 -10.88 38.68 -10.84
N LYS A 755 -12.06 39.14 -10.45
CA LYS A 755 -13.30 39.02 -11.26
C LYS A 755 -13.15 39.73 -12.61
N SER A 756 -12.67 40.96 -12.59
CA SER A 756 -12.45 41.71 -13.80
C SER A 756 -11.41 41.06 -14.73
N ALA A 757 -10.37 40.50 -14.14
CA ALA A 757 -9.34 39.78 -14.91
C ALA A 757 -9.93 38.50 -15.52
N ALA A 758 -10.76 37.75 -14.78
CA ALA A 758 -11.40 36.53 -15.28
C ALA A 758 -12.35 36.85 -16.47
N GLU A 759 -13.15 37.92 -16.36
CA GLU A 759 -14.01 38.39 -17.45
C GLU A 759 -13.20 38.83 -18.69
N SER A 760 -12.05 39.51 -18.49
CA SER A 760 -11.15 39.85 -19.58
C SER A 760 -10.54 38.65 -20.26
N ILE A 761 -10.04 37.68 -19.48
CA ILE A 761 -9.50 36.45 -20.02
C ILE A 761 -10.55 35.69 -20.82
N GLN A 762 -11.78 35.56 -20.30
CA GLN A 762 -12.86 34.87 -21.03
C GLN A 762 -13.13 35.54 -22.38
N LYS A 763 -13.08 36.87 -22.43
CA LYS A 763 -13.31 37.61 -23.67
C LYS A 763 -12.14 37.50 -24.66
N ASP A 764 -10.92 37.60 -24.17
CA ASP A 764 -9.71 37.77 -24.99
C ASP A 764 -8.99 36.45 -25.31
N ASN A 765 -9.37 35.34 -24.67
CA ASN A 765 -8.67 34.06 -24.74
C ASN A 765 -8.80 33.33 -26.10
N GLY A 766 -9.73 33.79 -26.97
CA GLY A 766 -10.10 33.08 -28.18
C GLY A 766 -10.89 31.80 -27.84
N ASP A 767 -11.35 31.10 -28.86
CA ASP A 767 -12.13 29.90 -28.69
C ASP A 767 -11.23 28.69 -28.49
N ILE A 768 -10.99 28.31 -27.23
CA ILE A 768 -10.33 27.04 -26.88
C ILE A 768 -11.37 26.06 -26.37
N THR A 769 -11.67 25.06 -27.18
CA THR A 769 -12.70 24.06 -26.88
C THR A 769 -12.10 22.71 -26.55
N LEU A 770 -12.51 22.14 -25.43
CA LEU A 770 -12.18 20.76 -25.08
C LEU A 770 -12.99 19.79 -25.94
N LEU A 771 -12.35 19.13 -26.88
CA LEU A 771 -13.00 18.15 -27.75
C LEU A 771 -13.13 16.76 -27.10
N LYS A 772 -12.13 16.38 -26.29
CA LYS A 772 -12.11 15.05 -25.67
C LYS A 772 -11.10 14.96 -24.55
N GLN A 773 -11.58 14.51 -23.40
CA GLN A 773 -10.76 13.90 -22.36
C GLN A 773 -11.01 12.40 -22.38
N LYS A 774 -9.99 11.59 -22.48
CA LYS A 774 -10.12 10.13 -22.38
C LYS A 774 -8.92 9.52 -21.69
N HIS A 775 -9.13 8.76 -20.62
CA HIS A 775 -8.13 7.98 -19.87
C HIS A 775 -6.82 8.76 -19.56
N ALA A 776 -5.88 8.80 -20.47
CA ALA A 776 -4.59 9.47 -20.35
C ALA A 776 -4.30 10.34 -21.57
N GLY A 777 -5.30 11.06 -22.05
CA GLY A 777 -5.17 11.93 -23.21
C GLY A 777 -6.19 13.03 -23.25
N VAL A 778 -5.78 14.18 -23.83
CA VAL A 778 -6.60 15.38 -24.01
C VAL A 778 -6.48 15.82 -25.45
N ARG A 779 -7.60 16.27 -26.01
CA ARG A 779 -7.64 16.93 -27.32
C ARG A 779 -8.40 18.22 -27.19
N LEU A 780 -7.73 19.31 -27.54
CA LEU A 780 -8.28 20.67 -27.60
C LEU A 780 -8.34 21.13 -29.05
N LYS A 781 -9.38 21.88 -29.42
CA LYS A 781 -9.42 22.74 -30.59
C LYS A 781 -9.11 24.16 -30.13
N ILE A 782 -8.29 24.88 -30.87
CA ILE A 782 -7.92 26.24 -30.57
C ILE A 782 -8.21 27.10 -31.82
N GLU A 783 -8.75 28.27 -31.61
CA GLU A 783 -9.04 29.29 -32.66
C GLU A 783 -8.51 30.64 -32.22
N ASN A 784 -8.21 31.49 -33.16
CA ASN A 784 -7.77 32.88 -32.89
C ASN A 784 -6.55 32.95 -31.94
N VAL A 785 -5.50 32.21 -32.26
CA VAL A 785 -4.25 32.25 -31.50
C VAL A 785 -3.57 33.59 -31.61
N THR A 786 -3.44 34.30 -30.50
CA THR A 786 -2.80 35.62 -30.39
C THR A 786 -1.49 35.58 -29.63
N LYS A 787 -1.32 34.65 -28.67
CA LYS A 787 -0.13 34.50 -27.81
C LYS A 787 0.70 33.27 -28.19
N GLU A 788 1.89 33.16 -27.64
CA GLU A 788 2.87 32.13 -28.00
C GLU A 788 2.67 30.77 -27.30
N TYR A 789 1.96 30.78 -26.17
CA TYR A 789 1.76 29.60 -25.35
C TYR A 789 0.30 29.44 -24.94
N VAL A 790 -0.08 28.18 -24.61
CA VAL A 790 -1.34 27.83 -23.97
C VAL A 790 -1.03 27.18 -22.63
N PHE A 791 -1.43 27.83 -21.54
CA PHE A 791 -1.40 27.28 -20.20
C PHE A 791 -2.54 26.30 -20.00
N LEU A 792 -2.24 25.17 -19.32
CA LEU A 792 -3.20 24.13 -18.98
C LEU A 792 -3.00 23.72 -17.51
N PRO A 793 -4.05 23.70 -16.66
CA PRO A 793 -3.98 23.23 -15.28
C PRO A 793 -3.92 21.70 -15.22
N ILE A 794 -2.88 21.14 -15.83
CA ILE A 794 -2.53 19.73 -15.87
C ILE A 794 -1.11 19.60 -15.35
N SER A 795 -0.86 18.66 -14.42
CA SER A 795 0.48 18.40 -13.89
C SER A 795 1.49 18.12 -15.01
N TYR A 796 2.58 18.85 -15.01
CA TYR A 796 3.70 18.57 -15.89
C TYR A 796 4.41 17.29 -15.47
N ASP A 797 4.60 16.39 -16.44
CA ASP A 797 5.32 15.13 -16.26
C ASP A 797 6.03 14.77 -17.58
N LYS A 798 7.24 14.20 -17.47
CA LYS A 798 8.06 13.78 -18.63
C LYS A 798 7.39 12.69 -19.50
N GLY A 799 6.36 12.02 -19.00
CA GLY A 799 5.56 11.04 -19.74
C GLY A 799 4.61 11.64 -20.75
N TRP A 800 4.31 12.92 -20.67
CA TRP A 800 3.46 13.62 -21.62
C TRP A 800 4.11 13.83 -22.97
N ARG A 801 3.32 13.72 -24.01
CA ARG A 801 3.69 14.01 -25.40
C ARG A 801 2.61 14.88 -26.01
N CYS A 802 3.06 16.03 -26.54
CA CYS A 802 2.19 16.99 -27.19
C CYS A 802 2.41 17.03 -28.71
N LYS A 803 1.30 17.25 -29.41
CA LYS A 803 1.30 17.61 -30.83
C LYS A 803 0.39 18.82 -31.03
N VAL A 804 0.90 19.83 -31.72
CA VAL A 804 0.14 20.98 -32.19
C VAL A 804 0.06 20.86 -33.71
N ASN A 805 -1.14 20.89 -34.29
CA ASN A 805 -1.37 20.66 -35.73
C ASN A 805 -0.66 19.41 -36.27
N GLY A 806 -0.62 18.33 -35.47
CA GLY A 806 0.06 17.08 -35.83
C GLY A 806 1.59 17.10 -35.66
N LYS A 807 2.23 18.26 -35.50
CA LYS A 807 3.68 18.38 -35.27
C LYS A 807 3.97 18.18 -33.76
N LYS A 808 5.06 17.49 -33.41
CA LYS A 808 5.51 17.31 -32.03
C LYS A 808 6.04 18.65 -31.49
N VAL A 809 5.64 19.01 -30.29
CA VAL A 809 6.15 20.17 -29.55
C VAL A 809 6.61 19.73 -28.15
N THR A 810 7.55 20.50 -27.59
CA THR A 810 8.05 20.30 -26.22
C THR A 810 7.19 21.12 -25.26
N ILE A 811 6.58 20.44 -24.28
CA ILE A 811 5.81 21.08 -23.21
C ILE A 811 6.79 21.76 -22.24
N ARG A 812 6.41 22.91 -21.73
CA ARG A 812 7.10 23.67 -20.70
C ARG A 812 6.33 23.62 -19.38
N SER A 813 6.91 24.13 -18.32
CA SER A 813 6.28 24.15 -16.99
C SER A 813 6.09 25.58 -16.49
N ILE A 814 4.87 25.86 -16.04
CA ILE A 814 4.53 27.05 -15.24
C ILE A 814 4.05 26.53 -13.89
N ASP A 815 4.83 26.71 -12.84
CA ASP A 815 4.57 26.22 -11.48
C ASP A 815 4.10 24.74 -11.43
N GLY A 816 4.80 23.86 -12.15
CA GLY A 816 4.46 22.45 -12.24
C GLY A 816 3.25 22.11 -13.12
N MET A 817 2.63 23.08 -13.75
CA MET A 817 1.55 22.92 -14.72
C MET A 817 2.07 23.07 -16.15
N MET A 818 1.28 22.64 -17.13
CA MET A 818 1.72 22.64 -18.52
C MET A 818 1.60 23.99 -19.21
N SER A 819 2.66 24.35 -19.97
CA SER A 819 2.65 25.40 -20.96
C SER A 819 3.01 24.80 -22.33
N VAL A 820 2.12 24.94 -23.29
CA VAL A 820 2.22 24.34 -24.62
C VAL A 820 2.51 25.43 -25.66
N PRO A 821 3.65 25.36 -26.38
CA PRO A 821 3.92 26.34 -27.43
C PRO A 821 2.95 26.19 -28.60
N VAL A 822 2.44 27.31 -29.07
CA VAL A 822 1.51 27.43 -30.20
C VAL A 822 1.98 28.52 -31.17
N GLU A 823 1.56 28.46 -32.40
CA GLU A 823 1.85 29.45 -33.45
C GLU A 823 0.55 30.00 -34.02
N LYS A 824 0.60 31.18 -34.63
CA LYS A 824 -0.55 31.69 -35.39
C LYS A 824 -1.02 30.68 -36.42
N GLY A 825 -2.33 30.42 -36.45
CA GLY A 825 -2.93 29.39 -37.31
C GLY A 825 -2.90 27.99 -36.71
N SER A 826 -2.49 27.84 -35.45
CA SER A 826 -2.71 26.57 -34.73
C SER A 826 -4.20 26.32 -34.53
N ASP A 827 -4.63 25.05 -34.75
CA ASP A 827 -6.04 24.68 -34.66
C ASP A 827 -6.30 23.52 -33.68
N SER A 828 -5.26 22.78 -33.30
CA SER A 828 -5.44 21.62 -32.43
C SER A 828 -4.25 21.31 -31.55
N ILE A 829 -4.50 21.00 -30.29
CA ILE A 829 -3.54 20.45 -29.33
C ILE A 829 -3.96 19.04 -28.97
N VAL A 830 -3.05 18.09 -29.10
CA VAL A 830 -3.26 16.68 -28.71
C VAL A 830 -2.21 16.25 -27.70
N LEU A 831 -2.65 16.00 -26.49
CA LEU A 831 -1.83 15.48 -25.39
C LEU A 831 -2.08 13.99 -25.20
N LYS A 832 -1.00 13.22 -25.02
CA LYS A 832 -1.07 11.78 -24.67
C LYS A 832 -0.02 11.45 -23.63
N TYR A 833 -0.46 10.79 -22.57
CA TYR A 833 0.41 10.34 -21.49
C TYR A 833 0.85 8.88 -21.68
N SER A 834 2.10 8.61 -21.39
CA SER A 834 2.64 7.25 -21.28
C SER A 834 3.80 7.25 -20.28
N PRO A 835 3.68 6.51 -19.17
CA PRO A 835 4.70 6.54 -18.14
C PRO A 835 6.07 6.10 -18.67
N SER A 836 7.11 6.68 -18.07
CA SER A 836 8.50 6.33 -18.36
C SER A 836 8.73 4.83 -18.13
N GLY A 837 9.47 4.18 -19.06
CA GLY A 837 9.76 2.74 -18.96
C GLY A 837 8.68 1.81 -19.52
N ARG A 838 7.41 2.23 -19.67
CA ARG A 838 6.31 1.34 -20.11
C ARG A 838 6.58 0.70 -21.48
N LYS A 839 7.00 1.49 -22.46
CA LYS A 839 7.29 0.95 -23.82
C LYS A 839 8.42 -0.06 -23.80
N ALA A 840 9.51 0.26 -23.09
CA ALA A 840 10.62 -0.67 -22.91
C ALA A 840 10.17 -1.95 -22.19
N GLY A 841 9.38 -1.82 -21.13
CA GLY A 841 8.82 -2.95 -20.42
C GLY A 841 7.98 -3.87 -21.29
N ILE A 842 7.09 -3.32 -22.13
CA ILE A 842 6.29 -4.10 -23.09
C ILE A 842 7.20 -4.87 -24.05
N VAL A 843 8.19 -4.20 -24.64
CA VAL A 843 9.13 -4.84 -25.61
C VAL A 843 9.90 -5.97 -24.93
N ILE A 844 10.45 -5.72 -23.73
CA ILE A 844 11.19 -6.72 -22.96
C ILE A 844 10.30 -7.93 -22.64
N SER A 845 9.10 -7.70 -22.12
CA SER A 845 8.18 -8.79 -21.77
C SER A 845 7.75 -9.61 -23.00
N LEU A 846 7.47 -8.97 -24.13
CA LEU A 846 7.09 -9.65 -25.39
C LEU A 846 8.25 -10.46 -25.95
N ILE A 847 9.46 -9.90 -26.02
CA ILE A 847 10.65 -10.62 -26.48
C ILE A 847 10.90 -11.82 -25.58
N THR A 848 10.84 -11.64 -24.28
CA THR A 848 11.02 -12.73 -23.32
C THR A 848 9.98 -13.84 -23.50
N LEU A 849 8.73 -13.49 -23.69
CA LEU A 849 7.66 -14.47 -23.98
C LEU A 849 7.96 -15.26 -25.26
N LEU A 850 8.35 -14.58 -26.33
CA LEU A 850 8.69 -15.23 -27.60
C LEU A 850 9.90 -16.16 -27.46
N VAL A 851 10.95 -15.72 -26.74
CA VAL A 851 12.13 -16.56 -26.44
C VAL A 851 11.74 -17.78 -25.62
N CYS A 852 10.88 -17.63 -24.61
CA CYS A 852 10.39 -18.76 -23.83
C CYS A 852 9.58 -19.76 -24.67
N LEU A 853 8.71 -19.27 -25.55
CA LEU A 853 7.92 -20.13 -26.46
C LEU A 853 8.82 -20.86 -27.45
N ALA A 854 9.81 -20.17 -28.04
CA ALA A 854 10.80 -20.77 -28.95
C ALA A 854 11.67 -21.81 -28.21
N GLY A 855 12.14 -21.49 -26.98
CA GLY A 855 12.90 -22.41 -26.15
C GLY A 855 12.10 -23.67 -25.79
N ALA A 856 10.84 -23.52 -25.39
CA ALA A 856 9.94 -24.64 -25.12
C ALA A 856 9.72 -25.52 -26.36
N TYR A 857 9.57 -24.92 -27.55
CA TYR A 857 9.46 -25.64 -28.80
C TYR A 857 10.73 -26.43 -29.14
N LEU A 858 11.92 -25.81 -28.98
CA LEU A 858 13.22 -26.46 -29.26
C LEU A 858 13.50 -27.61 -28.28
N LEU A 859 13.17 -27.42 -26.99
CA LEU A 859 13.23 -28.49 -25.98
C LEU A 859 12.31 -29.66 -26.34
N LYS A 860 11.07 -29.39 -26.75
CA LYS A 860 10.11 -30.40 -27.20
C LYS A 860 10.58 -31.16 -28.43
N LYS A 861 11.33 -30.51 -29.30
CA LYS A 861 11.94 -31.11 -30.53
C LYS A 861 13.26 -31.84 -30.24
N GLY A 862 13.77 -31.83 -28.99
CA GLY A 862 15.05 -32.43 -28.64
C GLY A 862 16.28 -31.74 -29.24
N LYS A 863 16.11 -30.51 -29.79
CA LYS A 863 17.23 -29.73 -30.33
C LYS A 863 18.11 -29.09 -29.26
N ILE A 864 17.58 -28.92 -28.05
CA ILE A 864 18.31 -28.48 -26.85
C ILE A 864 18.19 -29.59 -25.84
N THR A 865 19.32 -30.09 -25.34
CA THR A 865 19.38 -31.07 -24.26
C THR A 865 20.22 -30.51 -23.08
N GLN A 866 19.91 -30.91 -21.89
CA GLN A 866 20.60 -30.41 -20.69
C GLN A 866 22.08 -30.85 -20.57
N ASP A 867 22.45 -31.85 -21.32
CA ASP A 867 23.80 -32.43 -21.30
C ASP A 867 24.72 -31.82 -22.36
N GLN A 868 24.27 -30.81 -23.12
CA GLN A 868 25.11 -30.09 -24.06
C GLN A 868 26.26 -29.37 -23.30
N LYS A 869 27.48 -29.47 -23.83
CA LYS A 869 28.70 -28.90 -23.19
C LYS A 869 28.52 -27.44 -22.73
N GLY A 870 27.86 -26.60 -23.55
CA GLY A 870 27.58 -25.20 -23.20
C GLY A 870 26.70 -25.05 -21.96
N ILE A 871 25.66 -25.87 -21.82
CA ILE A 871 24.76 -25.84 -20.66
C ILE A 871 25.48 -26.34 -19.39
N VAL A 872 26.33 -27.35 -19.52
CA VAL A 872 27.14 -27.87 -18.41
C VAL A 872 28.14 -26.82 -17.90
N ILE A 873 28.81 -26.11 -18.82
CA ILE A 873 29.71 -24.99 -18.44
C ILE A 873 28.91 -23.88 -17.76
N LEU A 874 27.79 -23.44 -18.38
CA LEU A 874 26.96 -22.38 -17.85
C LEU A 874 26.41 -22.75 -16.45
N SER A 875 26.02 -24.01 -16.23
CA SER A 875 25.55 -24.47 -14.93
C SER A 875 26.65 -24.44 -13.86
N SER A 876 27.91 -24.71 -14.25
CA SER A 876 29.04 -24.60 -13.35
C SER A 876 29.35 -23.16 -12.97
N VAL A 877 29.35 -22.26 -13.94
CA VAL A 877 29.51 -20.82 -13.71
C VAL A 877 28.38 -20.27 -12.83
N ALA A 878 27.14 -20.60 -13.16
CA ALA A 878 25.98 -20.18 -12.37
C ALA A 878 26.03 -20.64 -10.92
N TYR A 879 26.50 -21.86 -10.66
CA TYR A 879 26.65 -22.38 -9.31
C TYR A 879 27.71 -21.63 -8.51
N GLU A 880 28.89 -21.35 -9.09
CA GLU A 880 29.94 -20.61 -8.41
C GLU A 880 29.52 -19.14 -8.17
N ILE A 881 28.89 -18.49 -9.15
CA ILE A 881 28.33 -17.14 -8.97
C ILE A 881 27.28 -17.14 -7.85
N PHE A 882 26.38 -18.12 -7.84
CA PHE A 882 25.36 -18.23 -6.81
C PHE A 882 25.97 -18.40 -5.43
N GLY A 883 27.05 -19.18 -5.29
CA GLY A 883 27.79 -19.33 -4.05
C GLY A 883 28.37 -18.00 -3.53
N ILE A 884 28.97 -17.23 -4.42
CA ILE A 884 29.50 -15.88 -4.08
C ILE A 884 28.35 -14.94 -3.70
N VAL A 885 27.31 -14.86 -4.52
CA VAL A 885 26.14 -14.02 -4.25
C VAL A 885 25.50 -14.38 -2.92
N TYR A 886 25.35 -15.67 -2.62
CA TYR A 886 24.80 -16.14 -1.36
C TYR A 886 25.66 -15.77 -0.16
N ALA A 887 26.97 -15.94 -0.27
CA ALA A 887 27.89 -15.55 0.81
C ALA A 887 27.86 -14.04 1.09
N VAL A 888 27.88 -13.22 0.03
CA VAL A 888 27.75 -11.75 0.13
C VAL A 888 26.38 -11.37 0.71
N PHE A 889 25.31 -12.02 0.25
CA PHE A 889 23.97 -11.80 0.75
C PHE A 889 23.86 -12.07 2.26
N VAL A 890 24.36 -13.22 2.74
CA VAL A 890 24.37 -13.56 4.16
C VAL A 890 25.25 -12.59 4.97
N ALA A 891 26.40 -12.20 4.43
CA ALA A 891 27.27 -11.23 5.07
C ALA A 891 26.58 -9.85 5.23
N VAL A 892 26.02 -9.32 4.16
CA VAL A 892 25.42 -7.97 4.12
C VAL A 892 24.12 -7.92 4.91
N LEU A 893 23.26 -8.91 4.78
CA LEU A 893 21.94 -8.87 5.42
C LEU A 893 21.96 -9.32 6.88
N PHE A 894 22.87 -10.20 7.26
CA PHE A 894 22.89 -10.80 8.60
C PHE A 894 24.20 -10.58 9.36
N ALA A 895 25.36 -11.01 8.82
CA ALA A 895 26.58 -11.03 9.60
C ALA A 895 27.06 -9.63 10.02
N VAL A 896 27.11 -8.67 9.10
CA VAL A 896 27.56 -7.29 9.38
C VAL A 896 26.58 -6.57 10.34
N PRO A 897 25.26 -6.59 10.12
CA PRO A 897 24.30 -5.97 11.04
C PRO A 897 24.34 -6.58 12.46
N VAL A 898 24.44 -7.91 12.56
CA VAL A 898 24.55 -8.60 13.86
C VAL A 898 25.83 -8.17 14.60
N LEU A 899 26.98 -8.16 13.92
CA LEU A 899 28.25 -7.75 14.52
C LEU A 899 28.21 -6.26 14.93
N TYR A 900 27.63 -5.40 14.11
CA TYR A 900 27.47 -3.98 14.42
C TYR A 900 26.60 -3.78 15.65
N TYR A 901 25.47 -4.46 15.74
CA TYR A 901 24.55 -4.42 16.86
C TYR A 901 25.19 -4.92 18.16
N LEU A 902 25.92 -6.04 18.11
CA LEU A 902 26.64 -6.58 19.27
C LEU A 902 27.75 -5.65 19.75
N LYS A 903 28.46 -4.98 18.83
CA LYS A 903 29.45 -3.94 19.18
C LYS A 903 28.80 -2.78 19.91
N GLY A 904 27.60 -2.32 19.45
CA GLY A 904 26.84 -1.26 20.11
C GLY A 904 26.49 -1.63 21.56
N ILE A 905 26.01 -2.84 21.80
CA ILE A 905 25.67 -3.33 23.14
C ILE A 905 26.92 -3.37 24.03
N LEU A 906 28.03 -3.88 23.55
CA LEU A 906 29.27 -3.96 24.31
C LEU A 906 29.82 -2.59 24.73
N ILE A 907 29.66 -1.57 23.86
CA ILE A 907 30.10 -0.20 24.20
C ILE A 907 29.14 0.41 25.23
N SER A 908 27.83 0.23 25.11
CA SER A 908 26.85 0.76 26.05
C SER A 908 26.89 0.12 27.43
N THR A 909 27.40 -1.11 27.56
CA THR A 909 27.63 -1.77 28.86
C THR A 909 28.92 -1.38 29.56
N GLN A 910 29.82 -0.67 28.86
CA GLN A 910 31.07 -0.15 29.44
C GLN A 910 30.98 1.32 29.88
N GLN A 911 29.93 2.01 29.53
CA GLN A 911 29.52 3.33 30.02
C GLN A 911 28.46 3.17 31.13
#